data_96c1ff5d4e90a004d22223bfbeca93d9
#
_entry.id   96c1ff5d4e90a004d22223bfbeca93d9
#
_cell.length_a   1.000
_cell.length_b   1.000
_cell.length_c   1.000
_cell.angle_alpha   90.00
_cell.angle_beta   90.00
_cell.angle_gamma   90.00
#
_symmetry.space_group_name_H-M   'P 1'
#
loop_
_entity.id
_entity.type
_entity.pdbx_description
1 polymer ?
#
loop_
_entity_poly.entity_id
_entity_poly.type
_entity_poly.pdbx_seq_one_letter_code
_entity_poly.pdbx_strand_id
1 'polypeptide(L)'
;MNNIINIIKSLLIRPGRIFRKLCTTLLILIGVLYSQQSAAHNVEYHRIQKNLQKGWNTWNTSSVLQQVLLPQGFAINLAFKQHYFLEEQYLPTALIDRRGDNTETIRPGPHTYDGSYTQLDIQWEGLDATIESAHAGKDLVMLISPKSIPNDRMKVIIESGMLWNRQGHLSRKNNMLKAVCPGKTIKVFTTSNPVDDDPYLDVKTPYLAVWLDGDIGISTGRNRTLSEIKQEISKQKLALEKEANQFGELAEAYIAVQAGIAWNLIYEPKFERVVSTVGRLWNEEYGGFCTFGWDNFFLAYMTGLASRDLAFANVIEHLRGKTEQGFIPNDNRGNGSKSFDRSQPPVGGIMVKEVYKTYPEEWFLEATFDDLLGWNRWWHDARNNEGLLSYGSSPARNPFNEPVFETKTAAGYESGMDDSPMYIGVPFNKKKHTLELQDVGLTSLYIADCNALASMAKILRRETEQKELELRAKHYSMNMENVWSESFGAFLNYRTDVDTLSTRVSPTMFYPLLAGIGTKIQQTKIVEHFYNPDEFYGEWMLPSTTRNDPTFPRQRYWKGAIWPPLNFLTYLSLRKAGFNAAATELSQKSVKLIMTEWKRKGYVSENYSAITGTGDDERLSSDRFHSWGALFGIMAFIENGYLPKPESSIVE
;
A
#
# COMPACT_ATOMS: atom_id res chain seq x y z
N MET A 1 -12.37 -13.99 25.78
CA MET A 1 -11.75 -13.88 27.10
C MET A 1 -12.62 -13.16 28.12
N ASN A 2 -13.12 -11.96 27.86
CA ASN A 2 -13.99 -11.22 28.81
C ASN A 2 -15.26 -11.98 29.19
N ASN A 3 -15.89 -12.73 28.27
CA ASN A 3 -17.07 -13.55 28.58
C ASN A 3 -16.74 -14.77 29.47
N ILE A 4 -15.62 -15.43 29.24
CA ILE A 4 -15.15 -16.55 30.10
C ILE A 4 -14.79 -16.01 31.49
N ILE A 5 -14.11 -14.86 31.56
CA ILE A 5 -13.80 -14.19 32.83
C ILE A 5 -15.07 -13.79 33.55
N ASN A 6 -16.10 -13.29 32.88
CA ASN A 6 -17.38 -12.93 33.48
C ASN A 6 -18.19 -14.15 33.91
N ILE A 7 -18.21 -15.23 33.15
CA ILE A 7 -18.83 -16.50 33.52
C ILE A 7 -18.12 -17.09 34.75
N ILE A 8 -16.80 -17.11 34.75
CA ILE A 8 -16.03 -17.60 35.91
C ILE A 8 -16.19 -16.67 37.11
N LYS A 9 -16.26 -15.36 36.93
CA LYS A 9 -16.61 -14.41 38.02
C LYS A 9 -18.00 -14.68 38.59
N SER A 10 -19.01 -14.99 37.75
CA SER A 10 -20.37 -15.34 38.20
C SER A 10 -20.42 -16.68 38.92
N LEU A 11 -19.58 -17.64 38.53
CA LEU A 11 -19.46 -18.95 39.17
C LEU A 11 -18.69 -18.89 40.51
N LEU A 12 -17.83 -17.86 40.73
CA LEU A 12 -17.08 -17.65 41.96
C LEU A 12 -17.94 -17.07 43.12
N ILE A 13 -19.17 -16.65 42.86
CA ILE A 13 -20.04 -15.99 43.86
C ILE A 13 -20.73 -17.01 44.80
N ARG A 14 -20.86 -18.30 44.47
CA ARG A 14 -21.57 -19.30 45.27
C ARG A 14 -21.01 -20.71 45.48
N PRO A 15 -19.77 -21.11 45.15
CA PRO A 15 -19.32 -22.47 45.43
C PRO A 15 -18.27 -22.58 46.52
N GLY A 16 -18.13 -23.81 47.06
CA GLY A 16 -17.20 -24.12 48.11
C GLY A 16 -15.73 -23.88 47.76
N ARG A 17 -14.87 -23.84 48.77
CA ARG A 17 -13.43 -23.48 48.72
C ARG A 17 -12.62 -24.22 47.63
N ILE A 18 -12.96 -25.49 47.34
CA ILE A 18 -12.30 -26.33 46.35
C ILE A 18 -12.59 -25.86 44.92
N PHE A 19 -13.83 -25.52 44.61
CA PHE A 19 -14.24 -25.06 43.29
C PHE A 19 -13.65 -23.68 42.95
N ARG A 20 -13.52 -22.77 43.92
CA ARG A 20 -12.82 -21.50 43.77
C ARG A 20 -11.35 -21.67 43.42
N LYS A 21 -10.65 -22.60 44.10
CA LYS A 21 -9.25 -22.93 43.79
C LYS A 21 -9.09 -23.47 42.35
N LEU A 22 -9.98 -24.39 41.92
CA LEU A 22 -9.97 -24.94 40.56
C LEU A 22 -10.18 -23.87 39.49
N CYS A 23 -11.17 -22.98 39.67
CA CYS A 23 -11.42 -21.88 38.75
C CYS A 23 -10.26 -20.86 38.70
N THR A 24 -9.64 -20.57 39.85
CA THR A 24 -8.47 -19.67 39.89
C THR A 24 -7.26 -20.30 39.20
N THR A 25 -7.01 -21.59 39.42
CA THR A 25 -5.92 -22.32 38.75
C THR A 25 -6.15 -22.40 37.26
N LEU A 26 -7.41 -22.62 36.79
CA LEU A 26 -7.76 -22.61 35.38
C LEU A 26 -7.56 -21.24 34.74
N LEU A 27 -7.93 -20.17 35.40
CA LEU A 27 -7.70 -18.80 34.95
C LEU A 27 -6.20 -18.47 34.84
N ILE A 28 -5.39 -18.92 35.80
CA ILE A 28 -3.95 -18.73 35.75
C ILE A 28 -3.35 -19.54 34.60
N LEU A 29 -3.76 -20.80 34.42
CA LEU A 29 -3.32 -21.66 33.31
C LEU A 29 -3.69 -21.05 31.94
N ILE A 30 -4.93 -20.58 31.78
CA ILE A 30 -5.38 -19.89 30.56
C ILE A 30 -4.56 -18.60 30.33
N GLY A 31 -4.31 -17.81 31.37
CA GLY A 31 -3.49 -16.62 31.30
C GLY A 31 -2.02 -16.91 30.91
N VAL A 32 -1.44 -18.01 31.45
CA VAL A 32 -0.09 -18.43 31.10
C VAL A 32 -0.01 -18.96 29.66
N LEU A 33 -0.97 -19.77 29.23
CA LEU A 33 -1.04 -20.26 27.85
C LEU A 33 -1.18 -19.09 26.84
N TYR A 34 -2.05 -18.14 27.14
CA TYR A 34 -2.24 -16.96 26.29
C TYR A 34 -0.99 -16.07 26.24
N SER A 35 -0.30 -15.89 27.38
CA SER A 35 0.96 -15.13 27.41
C SER A 35 2.09 -15.84 26.65
N GLN A 36 2.16 -17.17 26.69
CA GLN A 36 3.14 -17.95 25.93
C GLN A 36 2.86 -17.91 24.43
N GLN A 37 1.60 -17.97 24.01
CA GLN A 37 1.19 -17.89 22.62
C GLN A 37 1.46 -16.50 22.04
N SER A 38 1.08 -15.43 22.74
CA SER A 38 1.42 -14.05 22.38
C SER A 38 2.93 -13.80 22.30
N ALA A 39 3.71 -14.41 23.21
CA ALA A 39 5.17 -14.36 23.17
C ALA A 39 5.74 -15.08 21.94
N ALA A 40 5.17 -16.23 21.56
CA ALA A 40 5.60 -17.00 20.37
C ALA A 40 5.31 -16.23 19.06
N HIS A 41 4.14 -15.59 18.94
CA HIS A 41 3.81 -14.74 17.78
C HIS A 41 4.74 -13.54 17.67
N ASN A 42 5.06 -12.91 18.78
CA ASN A 42 6.03 -11.81 18.81
C ASN A 42 7.43 -12.27 18.39
N VAL A 43 7.85 -13.48 18.74
CA VAL A 43 9.14 -14.05 18.33
C VAL A 43 9.18 -14.28 16.81
N GLU A 44 8.14 -14.89 16.23
CA GLU A 44 8.09 -15.14 14.78
C GLU A 44 8.05 -13.82 13.99
N TYR A 45 7.20 -12.90 14.40
CA TYR A 45 7.14 -11.59 13.76
C TYR A 45 8.46 -10.80 13.89
N HIS A 46 9.11 -10.86 15.05
CA HIS A 46 10.43 -10.27 15.24
C HIS A 46 11.48 -10.87 14.30
N ARG A 47 11.42 -12.20 14.06
CA ARG A 47 12.27 -12.88 13.09
C ARG A 47 12.02 -12.37 11.66
N ILE A 48 10.76 -12.18 11.28
CA ILE A 48 10.39 -11.62 9.98
C ILE A 48 10.99 -10.22 9.82
N GLN A 49 10.74 -9.30 10.75
CA GLN A 49 11.30 -7.95 10.69
C GLN A 49 12.83 -7.95 10.64
N LYS A 50 13.48 -8.81 11.44
CA LYS A 50 14.93 -8.97 11.40
C LYS A 50 15.45 -9.50 10.06
N ASN A 51 14.66 -10.30 9.34
CA ASN A 51 15.00 -10.74 7.99
C ASN A 51 14.84 -9.63 6.96
N LEU A 52 13.79 -8.83 7.05
CA LEU A 52 13.55 -7.71 6.16
C LEU A 52 14.60 -6.59 6.33
N GLN A 53 15.07 -6.36 7.55
CA GLN A 53 16.03 -5.29 7.90
C GLN A 53 17.48 -5.68 7.61
N LYS A 54 17.80 -6.11 6.39
CA LYS A 54 19.14 -6.56 6.01
C LYS A 54 19.55 -6.05 4.65
N GLY A 55 20.86 -5.74 4.56
CA GLY A 55 21.47 -5.44 3.27
C GLY A 55 21.27 -4.00 2.83
N TRP A 56 21.69 -3.75 1.61
CA TRP A 56 21.59 -2.46 0.95
C TRP A 56 20.23 -2.31 0.28
N ASN A 57 19.60 -1.16 0.45
CA ASN A 57 18.37 -0.82 -0.26
C ASN A 57 18.10 0.69 -0.18
N THR A 58 17.11 1.17 -0.91
CA THR A 58 16.62 2.56 -0.87
C THR A 58 15.74 2.81 0.36
N TRP A 59 16.24 2.45 1.55
CA TRP A 59 15.47 2.47 2.81
C TRP A 59 15.05 3.86 3.28
N ASN A 60 15.78 4.91 2.88
CA ASN A 60 15.51 6.27 3.34
C ASN A 60 14.51 6.98 2.41
N THR A 61 13.60 7.74 3.00
CA THR A 61 12.54 8.44 2.28
C THR A 61 13.01 9.67 1.51
N SER A 62 14.10 10.30 1.95
CA SER A 62 14.54 11.61 1.46
C SER A 62 15.15 11.60 0.04
N SER A 63 15.60 10.44 -0.46
CA SER A 63 16.20 10.36 -1.79
C SER A 63 16.18 8.94 -2.35
N VAL A 64 15.78 8.79 -3.63
CA VAL A 64 15.87 7.53 -4.38
C VAL A 64 17.28 7.24 -4.88
N LEU A 65 18.19 8.22 -4.79
CA LEU A 65 19.61 8.10 -5.13
C LEU A 65 20.45 7.59 -3.97
N GLN A 66 19.83 7.32 -2.83
CA GLN A 66 20.52 6.90 -1.62
C GLN A 66 20.36 5.40 -1.37
N GLN A 67 21.49 4.72 -1.20
CA GLN A 67 21.53 3.32 -0.78
C GLN A 67 21.97 3.23 0.68
N VAL A 68 21.20 2.54 1.51
CA VAL A 68 21.45 2.43 2.95
C VAL A 68 21.68 0.98 3.34
N LEU A 69 22.71 0.73 4.13
CA LEU A 69 23.01 -0.58 4.67
C LEU A 69 22.34 -0.77 6.04
N LEU A 70 21.45 -1.74 6.15
CA LEU A 70 20.90 -2.17 7.44
C LEU A 70 21.65 -3.42 7.98
N PRO A 71 21.77 -3.54 9.29
CA PRO A 71 21.22 -2.67 10.34
C PRO A 71 22.10 -1.47 10.71
N GLN A 72 23.26 -1.24 10.03
CA GLN A 72 24.24 -0.21 10.40
C GLN A 72 23.71 1.22 10.24
N GLY A 73 22.74 1.45 9.34
CA GLY A 73 22.29 2.80 8.98
C GLY A 73 23.34 3.62 8.23
N PHE A 74 24.33 2.96 7.63
CA PHE A 74 25.32 3.61 6.79
C PHE A 74 24.75 3.86 5.39
N ALA A 75 24.82 5.08 4.92
CA ALA A 75 24.29 5.51 3.64
C ALA A 75 25.37 5.96 2.67
N ILE A 76 25.16 5.68 1.38
CA ILE A 76 25.83 6.30 0.25
C ILE A 76 24.75 7.07 -0.52
N ASN A 77 24.93 8.38 -0.65
CA ASN A 77 24.03 9.25 -1.41
C ASN A 77 24.77 9.74 -2.67
N LEU A 78 24.06 9.77 -3.79
CA LEU A 78 24.52 10.40 -5.02
C LEU A 78 23.86 11.76 -5.13
N ALA A 79 24.67 12.79 -5.35
CA ALA A 79 24.22 14.14 -5.64
C ALA A 79 24.91 14.64 -6.90
N PHE A 80 24.34 15.65 -7.55
CA PHE A 80 24.87 16.22 -8.78
C PHE A 80 25.10 17.71 -8.64
N LYS A 81 26.23 18.21 -9.14
CA LYS A 81 26.61 19.62 -9.07
C LYS A 81 27.12 20.09 -10.43
N GLN A 82 26.46 21.11 -10.99
CA GLN A 82 26.98 21.79 -12.13
C GLN A 82 28.29 22.56 -11.77
N HIS A 83 29.14 22.77 -12.73
CA HIS A 83 30.41 23.50 -12.53
C HIS A 83 30.22 25.01 -12.52
N TYR A 84 29.31 25.51 -11.65
CA TYR A 84 29.11 26.93 -11.43
C TYR A 84 29.11 27.26 -9.94
N PHE A 85 29.10 28.55 -9.59
CA PHE A 85 29.27 29.05 -8.22
C PHE A 85 27.95 29.17 -7.45
N LEU A 86 26.81 28.82 -8.05
CA LEU A 86 25.49 29.02 -7.44
C LEU A 86 25.00 27.74 -6.76
N GLU A 87 24.38 27.89 -5.58
CA GLU A 87 23.78 26.79 -4.83
C GLU A 87 22.62 26.13 -5.59
N GLU A 88 21.87 26.89 -6.39
CA GLU A 88 20.75 26.44 -7.23
C GLU A 88 21.14 25.37 -8.26
N GLN A 89 22.41 25.17 -8.47
CA GLN A 89 22.99 24.18 -9.40
C GLN A 89 23.48 22.92 -8.68
N TYR A 90 22.93 22.63 -7.53
CA TYR A 90 23.21 21.44 -6.75
C TYR A 90 21.93 20.65 -6.45
N LEU A 91 21.92 19.39 -6.86
CA LEU A 91 20.84 18.42 -6.57
C LEU A 91 21.31 17.46 -5.49
N PRO A 92 21.03 17.73 -4.21
CA PRO A 92 21.48 16.89 -3.09
C PRO A 92 20.66 15.60 -2.95
N THR A 93 19.39 15.63 -3.36
CA THR A 93 18.44 14.52 -3.23
C THR A 93 17.52 14.50 -4.44
N ALA A 94 16.99 13.33 -4.78
CA ALA A 94 15.98 13.19 -5.82
C ALA A 94 14.81 12.35 -5.34
N LEU A 95 13.61 12.75 -5.75
CA LEU A 95 12.35 12.05 -5.44
C LEU A 95 11.57 11.74 -6.71
N ILE A 96 10.83 10.64 -6.66
CA ILE A 96 9.85 10.33 -7.69
C ILE A 96 8.66 11.26 -7.48
N ASP A 97 8.20 11.89 -8.56
CA ASP A 97 7.07 12.82 -8.61
C ASP A 97 7.27 14.14 -7.84
N ARG A 98 8.50 14.58 -7.59
CA ARG A 98 8.73 15.93 -7.05
C ARG A 98 8.09 16.96 -7.99
N ARG A 99 7.33 17.90 -7.40
CA ARG A 99 6.61 18.94 -8.13
C ARG A 99 7.32 20.28 -8.00
N GLY A 100 7.26 21.09 -9.04
CA GLY A 100 7.82 22.43 -9.06
C GLY A 100 8.65 22.72 -10.31
N ASP A 101 9.03 23.98 -10.48
CA ASP A 101 9.92 24.43 -11.56
C ASP A 101 11.38 24.02 -11.25
N ASN A 102 12.13 23.66 -12.28
CA ASN A 102 13.54 23.28 -12.20
C ASN A 102 13.85 22.07 -11.27
N THR A 103 12.87 21.18 -11.09
CA THR A 103 13.07 19.94 -10.35
C THR A 103 13.57 18.82 -11.26
N GLU A 104 14.17 17.82 -10.63
CA GLU A 104 14.57 16.60 -11.32
C GLU A 104 13.35 15.80 -11.82
N THR A 105 13.54 15.09 -12.93
CA THR A 105 12.62 14.08 -13.41
C THR A 105 13.21 12.71 -13.19
N ILE A 106 12.55 11.89 -12.39
CA ILE A 106 12.92 10.49 -12.17
C ILE A 106 11.97 9.59 -12.95
N ARG A 107 12.53 8.74 -13.81
CA ARG A 107 11.83 7.60 -14.39
C ARG A 107 12.29 6.36 -13.63
N PRO A 108 11.48 5.85 -12.68
CA PRO A 108 11.82 4.62 -11.98
C PRO A 108 11.79 3.44 -12.96
N GLY A 109 12.63 2.47 -12.70
CA GLY A 109 12.70 1.21 -13.41
C GLY A 109 12.56 0.04 -12.43
N PRO A 110 13.06 -1.14 -12.79
CA PRO A 110 13.05 -2.31 -11.92
C PRO A 110 13.66 -2.05 -10.55
N HIS A 111 13.03 -2.61 -9.53
CA HIS A 111 13.51 -2.59 -8.16
C HIS A 111 13.06 -3.85 -7.43
N THR A 112 14.00 -4.64 -6.92
CA THR A 112 13.70 -5.85 -6.13
C THR A 112 13.38 -5.49 -4.67
N TYR A 113 12.52 -6.24 -4.01
CA TYR A 113 12.15 -5.97 -2.61
C TYR A 113 13.35 -5.97 -1.65
N ASP A 114 14.35 -6.81 -1.91
CA ASP A 114 15.56 -6.92 -1.10
C ASP A 114 16.67 -5.92 -1.49
N GLY A 115 16.44 -5.08 -2.52
CA GLY A 115 17.41 -4.13 -3.03
C GLY A 115 18.58 -4.76 -3.79
N SER A 116 18.50 -6.06 -4.12
CA SER A 116 19.58 -6.75 -4.86
C SER A 116 19.81 -6.18 -6.27
N TYR A 117 18.78 -5.54 -6.86
CA TYR A 117 18.90 -4.77 -8.10
C TYR A 117 17.94 -3.60 -8.11
N THR A 118 18.44 -2.41 -8.48
CA THR A 118 17.63 -1.21 -8.76
C THR A 118 18.12 -0.52 -10.03
N GLN A 119 17.20 0.08 -10.76
CA GLN A 119 17.49 0.93 -11.92
C GLN A 119 16.53 2.11 -11.94
N LEU A 120 17.06 3.30 -12.24
CA LEU A 120 16.26 4.48 -12.55
C LEU A 120 16.97 5.34 -13.61
N ASP A 121 16.19 6.15 -14.34
CA ASP A 121 16.71 7.24 -15.15
C ASP A 121 16.46 8.58 -14.43
N ILE A 122 17.42 9.49 -14.55
CA ILE A 122 17.33 10.85 -14.01
C ILE A 122 17.58 11.88 -15.09
N GLN A 123 16.75 12.93 -15.10
CA GLN A 123 16.99 14.14 -15.90
C GLN A 123 16.94 15.35 -14.99
N TRP A 124 17.96 16.22 -15.10
CA TRP A 124 18.07 17.46 -14.35
C TRP A 124 19.13 18.37 -14.96
N GLU A 125 18.78 19.60 -15.31
CA GLU A 125 19.73 20.66 -15.74
C GLU A 125 20.84 20.15 -16.72
N GLY A 126 20.42 19.51 -17.81
CA GLY A 126 21.34 18.92 -18.80
C GLY A 126 21.92 17.55 -18.44
N LEU A 127 21.67 17.04 -17.24
CA LEU A 127 21.91 15.64 -16.89
C LEU A 127 20.83 14.78 -17.55
N ASP A 128 21.25 13.71 -18.24
CA ASP A 128 20.40 12.57 -18.61
C ASP A 128 21.21 11.29 -18.42
N ALA A 129 20.91 10.54 -17.38
CA ALA A 129 21.69 9.38 -16.98
C ALA A 129 20.81 8.23 -16.48
N THR A 130 21.31 7.02 -16.65
CA THR A 130 20.80 5.82 -15.96
C THR A 130 21.65 5.54 -14.73
N ILE A 131 21.00 5.27 -13.60
CA ILE A 131 21.66 4.88 -12.35
C ILE A 131 21.19 3.47 -12.00
N GLU A 132 22.15 2.57 -11.85
CA GLU A 132 21.89 1.19 -11.44
C GLU A 132 22.61 0.89 -10.13
N SER A 133 22.01 0.10 -9.26
CA SER A 133 22.69 -0.47 -8.10
C SER A 133 22.45 -1.98 -8.01
N ALA A 134 23.45 -2.69 -7.46
CA ALA A 134 23.34 -4.12 -7.31
C ALA A 134 24.12 -4.64 -6.09
N HIS A 135 23.66 -5.76 -5.54
CA HIS A 135 24.41 -6.49 -4.53
C HIS A 135 25.55 -7.30 -5.17
N ALA A 136 26.78 -7.10 -4.67
CA ALA A 136 27.94 -7.93 -4.96
C ALA A 136 28.32 -8.75 -3.71
N GLY A 137 27.51 -9.76 -3.40
CA GLY A 137 27.52 -10.48 -2.12
C GLY A 137 26.99 -9.59 -0.99
N LYS A 138 27.86 -9.23 -0.02
CA LYS A 138 27.50 -8.31 1.09
C LYS A 138 27.82 -6.85 0.76
N ASP A 139 28.47 -6.62 -0.36
CA ASP A 139 28.87 -5.29 -0.84
C ASP A 139 27.80 -4.72 -1.76
N LEU A 140 27.85 -3.40 -1.95
CA LEU A 140 27.10 -2.66 -2.94
C LEU A 140 28.01 -2.29 -4.12
N VAL A 141 27.47 -2.36 -5.33
CA VAL A 141 28.02 -1.70 -6.51
C VAL A 141 26.96 -0.77 -7.09
N MET A 142 27.39 0.38 -7.62
CA MET A 142 26.55 1.33 -8.33
C MET A 142 27.22 1.74 -9.64
N LEU A 143 26.42 2.02 -10.64
CA LEU A 143 26.86 2.48 -11.95
C LEU A 143 26.04 3.70 -12.35
N ILE A 144 26.70 4.78 -12.71
CA ILE A 144 26.11 5.97 -13.30
C ILE A 144 26.54 5.99 -14.76
N SER A 145 25.58 5.90 -15.67
CA SER A 145 25.82 5.88 -17.12
C SER A 145 25.10 7.07 -17.77
N PRO A 146 25.82 8.16 -18.07
CA PRO A 146 25.22 9.28 -18.79
C PRO A 146 24.86 8.84 -20.21
N LYS A 147 23.63 9.19 -20.67
CA LYS A 147 23.20 8.93 -22.05
C LYS A 147 23.91 9.87 -23.05
N SER A 148 24.31 11.04 -22.55
CA SER A 148 25.18 11.99 -23.23
C SER A 148 26.02 12.74 -22.19
N ILE A 149 27.26 13.11 -22.54
CA ILE A 149 28.06 13.96 -21.66
C ILE A 149 27.39 15.34 -21.59
N PRO A 150 27.08 15.86 -20.39
CA PRO A 150 26.49 17.18 -20.24
C PRO A 150 27.34 18.27 -20.91
N ASN A 151 26.68 19.19 -21.62
CA ASN A 151 27.38 20.33 -22.25
C ASN A 151 28.11 21.19 -21.21
N ASP A 152 27.45 21.43 -20.09
CA ASP A 152 28.07 22.06 -18.92
C ASP A 152 28.65 20.98 -18.02
N ARG A 153 29.94 21.17 -17.66
CA ARG A 153 30.64 20.18 -16.84
C ARG A 153 29.93 19.95 -15.52
N MET A 154 29.70 18.70 -15.20
CA MET A 154 28.97 18.27 -14.00
C MET A 154 29.86 17.37 -13.14
N LYS A 155 29.73 17.52 -11.82
CA LYS A 155 30.34 16.63 -10.84
C LYS A 155 29.27 15.70 -10.27
N VAL A 156 29.63 14.44 -10.08
CA VAL A 156 28.92 13.53 -9.18
C VAL A 156 29.55 13.63 -7.80
N ILE A 157 28.72 13.89 -6.81
CA ILE A 157 29.14 13.96 -5.40
C ILE A 157 28.68 12.65 -4.74
N ILE A 158 29.65 11.86 -4.29
CA ILE A 158 29.43 10.58 -3.62
C ILE A 158 29.58 10.84 -2.12
N GLU A 159 28.48 10.97 -1.42
CA GLU A 159 28.46 11.29 0.01
C GLU A 159 28.35 10.02 0.86
N SER A 160 28.95 10.05 2.03
CA SER A 160 28.76 9.00 3.05
C SER A 160 28.06 9.58 4.28
N GLY A 161 27.10 8.84 4.86
CA GLY A 161 26.34 9.30 6.02
C GLY A 161 26.05 8.19 7.02
N MET A 162 25.81 8.58 8.27
CA MET A 162 25.19 7.71 9.28
C MET A 162 23.78 8.25 9.54
N LEU A 163 22.79 7.41 9.28
CA LEU A 163 21.38 7.77 9.44
C LEU A 163 20.84 7.35 10.80
N TRP A 164 19.71 7.97 11.19
CA TRP A 164 18.87 7.55 12.32
C TRP A 164 19.64 7.48 13.65
N ASN A 165 20.61 8.39 13.87
CA ASN A 165 21.47 8.43 15.06
C ASN A 165 22.24 7.13 15.31
N ARG A 166 22.43 6.29 14.27
CA ARG A 166 23.28 5.10 14.39
C ARG A 166 24.73 5.49 14.61
N GLN A 167 25.44 4.73 15.45
CA GLN A 167 26.84 4.99 15.78
C GLN A 167 27.77 4.66 14.60
N GLY A 168 28.69 5.56 14.30
CA GLY A 168 29.73 5.35 13.31
C GLY A 168 30.65 6.53 13.20
N HIS A 169 31.88 6.28 12.74
CA HIS A 169 32.88 7.30 12.43
C HIS A 169 33.13 7.30 10.93
N LEU A 170 32.97 8.46 10.30
CA LEU A 170 33.17 8.67 8.88
C LEU A 170 34.49 9.39 8.64
N SER A 171 35.24 9.00 7.62
CA SER A 171 36.47 9.65 7.21
C SER A 171 36.72 9.50 5.71
N ARG A 172 37.44 10.46 5.11
CA ARG A 172 37.99 10.36 3.78
C ARG A 172 39.51 10.17 3.88
N LYS A 173 40.05 9.27 3.10
CA LYS A 173 41.49 9.08 2.94
C LYS A 173 41.77 8.94 1.46
N ASN A 174 42.40 9.98 0.87
CA ASN A 174 42.65 10.05 -0.56
C ASN A 174 41.36 9.82 -1.38
N ASN A 175 41.36 8.76 -2.18
CA ASN A 175 40.27 8.39 -3.10
C ASN A 175 39.27 7.39 -2.47
N MET A 176 39.15 7.32 -1.15
CA MET A 176 38.34 6.34 -0.45
C MET A 176 37.59 7.00 0.72
N LEU A 177 36.29 6.70 0.83
CA LEU A 177 35.53 6.96 2.05
C LEU A 177 35.57 5.72 2.95
N LYS A 178 35.61 5.95 4.24
CA LYS A 178 35.61 4.89 5.25
C LYS A 178 34.62 5.19 6.36
N ALA A 179 33.76 4.21 6.65
CA ALA A 179 32.90 4.20 7.81
C ALA A 179 33.32 3.07 8.76
N VAL A 180 33.44 3.40 10.04
CA VAL A 180 33.67 2.41 11.11
C VAL A 180 32.40 2.39 11.96
N CYS A 181 31.62 1.32 11.82
CA CYS A 181 30.38 1.07 12.54
C CYS A 181 30.56 -0.06 13.55
N PRO A 182 29.69 -0.23 14.55
CA PRO A 182 29.71 -1.39 15.43
C PRO A 182 29.74 -2.71 14.63
N GLY A 183 30.78 -3.50 14.84
CA GLY A 183 30.97 -4.81 14.20
C GLY A 183 31.33 -4.78 12.71
N LYS A 184 31.46 -3.61 12.05
CA LYS A 184 31.75 -3.55 10.61
C LYS A 184 32.55 -2.29 10.21
N THR A 185 33.53 -2.49 9.34
CA THR A 185 34.19 -1.39 8.60
C THR A 185 33.76 -1.45 7.14
N ILE A 186 33.28 -0.33 6.61
CA ILE A 186 32.84 -0.19 5.23
C ILE A 186 33.77 0.79 4.53
N LYS A 187 34.22 0.42 3.35
CA LYS A 187 35.06 1.28 2.48
C LYS A 187 34.27 1.53 1.21
N VAL A 188 34.33 2.74 0.68
CA VAL A 188 33.69 3.14 -0.58
C VAL A 188 34.74 3.63 -1.54
N PHE A 189 34.72 3.11 -2.76
CA PHE A 189 35.65 3.42 -3.83
C PHE A 189 34.88 3.86 -5.07
N THR A 190 35.51 4.67 -5.92
CA THR A 190 35.02 5.04 -7.25
C THR A 190 36.04 4.67 -8.31
N THR A 191 35.57 4.36 -9.52
CA THR A 191 36.44 4.04 -10.66
C THR A 191 37.10 5.28 -11.29
N SER A 192 36.51 6.47 -11.07
CA SER A 192 37.03 7.76 -11.54
C SER A 192 37.95 8.38 -10.51
N ASN A 193 38.88 9.17 -10.95
CA ASN A 193 39.78 9.90 -10.05
C ASN A 193 39.02 11.05 -9.39
N PRO A 194 38.95 11.09 -8.05
CA PRO A 194 38.34 12.21 -7.34
C PRO A 194 39.12 13.50 -7.63
N VAL A 195 38.37 14.59 -7.71
CA VAL A 195 38.90 15.94 -7.83
C VAL A 195 38.92 16.63 -6.47
N ASP A 196 39.52 17.81 -6.42
CA ASP A 196 39.53 18.62 -5.20
C ASP A 196 38.13 18.95 -4.72
N ASP A 197 38.00 19.19 -3.41
CA ASP A 197 36.76 19.55 -2.79
C ASP A 197 36.17 20.83 -3.40
N ASP A 198 34.88 20.84 -3.57
CA ASP A 198 34.18 22.00 -4.10
C ASP A 198 33.86 22.97 -2.95
N PRO A 199 34.43 24.19 -2.96
CA PRO A 199 34.29 25.15 -1.86
C PRO A 199 32.85 25.72 -1.77
N TYR A 200 32.00 25.47 -2.77
CA TYR A 200 30.60 25.92 -2.82
C TYR A 200 29.60 24.84 -2.45
N LEU A 201 30.08 23.70 -1.94
CA LEU A 201 29.25 22.63 -1.42
C LEU A 201 29.18 22.68 0.12
N ASP A 202 28.01 22.91 0.69
CA ASP A 202 27.79 22.77 2.14
C ASP A 202 27.50 21.30 2.52
N VAL A 203 28.45 20.41 2.20
CA VAL A 203 28.38 19.00 2.56
C VAL A 203 29.14 18.79 3.87
N LYS A 204 28.42 18.44 4.93
CA LYS A 204 28.98 18.28 6.29
C LYS A 204 29.61 16.91 6.54
N THR A 205 29.43 15.97 5.63
CA THR A 205 29.96 14.60 5.72
C THR A 205 31.08 14.37 4.72
N PRO A 206 31.98 13.41 4.95
CA PRO A 206 33.02 13.06 3.98
C PRO A 206 32.42 12.62 2.63
N TYR A 207 32.90 13.19 1.54
CA TYR A 207 32.45 12.90 0.19
C TYR A 207 33.63 12.75 -0.81
N LEU A 208 33.35 12.17 -1.97
CA LEU A 208 34.22 12.19 -3.15
C LEU A 208 33.51 12.97 -4.26
N ALA A 209 34.15 13.88 -4.91
CA ALA A 209 33.69 14.57 -6.11
C ALA A 209 34.41 14.02 -7.35
N VAL A 210 33.66 13.64 -8.38
CA VAL A 210 34.22 13.14 -9.64
C VAL A 210 33.53 13.81 -10.84
N TRP A 211 34.25 14.08 -11.92
CA TRP A 211 33.64 14.60 -13.14
C TRP A 211 32.81 13.52 -13.84
N LEU A 212 31.66 13.90 -14.36
CA LEU A 212 30.78 13.05 -15.16
C LEU A 212 31.17 13.07 -16.64
N ASP A 213 32.39 12.57 -16.93
CA ASP A 213 32.96 12.52 -18.28
C ASP A 213 32.73 11.15 -18.96
N GLY A 214 31.94 10.28 -18.40
CA GLY A 214 31.60 8.92 -18.84
C GLY A 214 31.03 8.09 -17.72
N ASP A 215 31.02 6.77 -17.91
CA ASP A 215 30.52 5.84 -16.89
C ASP A 215 31.32 5.91 -15.59
N ILE A 216 30.61 6.05 -14.47
CA ILE A 216 31.23 6.07 -13.14
C ILE A 216 30.73 4.87 -12.35
N GLY A 217 31.69 4.04 -11.92
CA GLY A 217 31.40 2.90 -11.02
C GLY A 217 31.72 3.25 -9.57
N ILE A 218 30.89 2.80 -8.65
CA ILE A 218 31.09 2.90 -7.21
C ILE A 218 31.03 1.50 -6.63
N SER A 219 31.89 1.18 -5.66
CA SER A 219 31.89 -0.13 -5.00
C SER A 219 32.20 -0.01 -3.52
N THR A 220 31.60 -0.88 -2.71
CA THR A 220 31.93 -1.01 -1.29
C THR A 220 32.78 -2.24 -1.02
N GLY A 221 33.38 -2.28 0.18
CA GLY A 221 34.21 -3.40 0.65
C GLY A 221 35.60 -3.43 0.01
N ARG A 222 35.69 -3.73 -1.29
CA ARG A 222 36.94 -3.70 -2.08
C ARG A 222 36.80 -2.78 -3.27
N ASN A 223 37.93 -2.30 -3.74
CA ASN A 223 38.00 -1.58 -5.01
C ASN A 223 37.72 -2.54 -6.18
N ARG A 224 36.79 -2.15 -7.08
CA ARG A 224 36.42 -2.90 -8.28
C ARG A 224 36.67 -2.02 -9.52
N THR A 225 37.05 -2.64 -10.60
CA THR A 225 37.09 -2.01 -11.91
C THR A 225 35.66 -1.75 -12.45
N LEU A 226 35.56 -0.84 -13.41
CA LEU A 226 34.27 -0.57 -14.06
C LEU A 226 33.66 -1.83 -14.71
N SER A 227 34.53 -2.67 -15.30
CA SER A 227 34.10 -3.96 -15.89
C SER A 227 33.51 -4.92 -14.85
N GLU A 228 34.14 -5.05 -13.68
CA GLU A 228 33.66 -5.88 -12.58
C GLU A 228 32.30 -5.37 -12.06
N ILE A 229 32.12 -4.04 -11.95
CA ILE A 229 30.87 -3.42 -11.52
C ILE A 229 29.76 -3.72 -12.52
N LYS A 230 30.00 -3.50 -13.82
CA LYS A 230 29.05 -3.82 -14.89
C LYS A 230 28.66 -5.31 -14.89
N GLN A 231 29.60 -6.19 -14.61
CA GLN A 231 29.36 -7.63 -14.52
C GLN A 231 28.43 -7.99 -13.34
N GLU A 232 28.66 -7.41 -12.14
CA GLU A 232 27.78 -7.68 -10.99
C GLU A 232 26.36 -7.11 -11.22
N ILE A 233 26.22 -5.93 -11.81
CA ILE A 233 24.93 -5.35 -12.20
C ILE A 233 24.19 -6.25 -13.18
N SER A 234 24.88 -6.64 -14.27
CA SER A 234 24.30 -7.57 -15.27
C SER A 234 23.84 -8.89 -14.64
N LYS A 235 24.62 -9.43 -13.70
CA LYS A 235 24.27 -10.66 -12.98
C LYS A 235 22.97 -10.52 -12.19
N GLN A 236 22.77 -9.42 -11.44
CA GLN A 236 21.58 -9.22 -10.64
C GLN A 236 20.35 -8.91 -11.53
N LYS A 237 20.56 -8.16 -12.62
CA LYS A 237 19.51 -7.93 -13.62
C LYS A 237 19.00 -9.25 -14.23
N LEU A 238 19.92 -10.12 -14.64
CA LEU A 238 19.58 -11.46 -15.14
C LEU A 238 18.88 -12.34 -14.09
N ALA A 239 19.24 -12.18 -12.81
CA ALA A 239 18.56 -12.87 -11.72
C ALA A 239 17.09 -12.45 -11.59
N LEU A 240 16.81 -11.14 -11.66
CA LEU A 240 15.45 -10.60 -11.68
C LEU A 240 14.67 -11.06 -12.92
N GLU A 241 15.29 -11.01 -14.10
CA GLU A 241 14.66 -11.49 -15.35
C GLU A 241 14.31 -12.98 -15.25
N LYS A 242 15.20 -13.79 -14.69
CA LYS A 242 14.96 -15.22 -14.45
C LYS A 242 13.81 -15.46 -13.48
N GLU A 243 13.70 -14.67 -12.41
CA GLU A 243 12.60 -14.71 -11.46
C GLU A 243 11.29 -14.33 -12.17
N ALA A 244 11.28 -13.22 -12.91
CA ALA A 244 10.09 -12.74 -13.63
C ALA A 244 9.62 -13.76 -14.70
N ASN A 245 10.54 -14.44 -15.40
CA ASN A 245 10.22 -15.44 -16.42
C ASN A 245 9.45 -16.65 -15.89
N GLN A 246 9.39 -16.87 -14.56
CA GLN A 246 8.53 -17.89 -13.97
C GLN A 246 7.04 -17.59 -14.16
N PHE A 247 6.69 -16.33 -14.45
CA PHE A 247 5.34 -15.87 -14.70
C PHE A 247 4.96 -15.85 -16.20
N GLY A 248 5.81 -16.39 -17.07
CA GLY A 248 5.53 -16.52 -18.52
C GLY A 248 5.23 -15.17 -19.18
N GLU A 249 4.09 -15.03 -19.83
CA GLU A 249 3.67 -13.79 -20.50
C GLU A 249 3.49 -12.59 -19.53
N LEU A 250 3.34 -12.86 -18.24
CA LEU A 250 3.22 -11.85 -17.19
C LEU A 250 4.57 -11.41 -16.60
N ALA A 251 5.71 -11.85 -17.15
CA ALA A 251 7.04 -11.54 -16.62
C ALA A 251 7.28 -10.04 -16.45
N GLU A 252 6.93 -9.23 -17.46
CA GLU A 252 7.09 -7.77 -17.37
C GLU A 252 6.08 -7.13 -16.42
N ALA A 253 4.86 -7.67 -16.34
CA ALA A 253 3.86 -7.24 -15.37
C ALA A 253 4.31 -7.53 -13.93
N TYR A 254 5.02 -8.65 -13.71
CA TYR A 254 5.64 -8.96 -12.42
C TYR A 254 6.65 -7.89 -12.00
N ILE A 255 7.55 -7.51 -12.92
CA ILE A 255 8.54 -6.43 -12.66
C ILE A 255 7.83 -5.12 -12.36
N ALA A 256 6.76 -4.77 -13.09
CA ALA A 256 5.98 -3.56 -12.86
C ALA A 256 5.29 -3.55 -11.49
N VAL A 257 4.68 -4.67 -11.07
CA VAL A 257 4.05 -4.81 -9.75
C VAL A 257 5.10 -4.72 -8.64
N GLN A 258 6.21 -5.44 -8.77
CA GLN A 258 7.28 -5.43 -7.77
C GLN A 258 7.89 -4.04 -7.63
N ALA A 259 8.26 -3.37 -8.74
CA ALA A 259 8.84 -2.05 -8.75
C ALA A 259 7.87 -0.99 -8.16
N GLY A 260 6.58 -1.05 -8.52
CA GLY A 260 5.55 -0.14 -8.01
C GLY A 260 5.45 -0.11 -6.48
N ILE A 261 5.83 -1.19 -5.82
CA ILE A 261 5.83 -1.31 -4.36
C ILE A 261 7.25 -1.10 -3.79
N ALA A 262 8.27 -1.69 -4.41
CA ALA A 262 9.63 -1.70 -3.87
C ALA A 262 10.25 -0.29 -3.77
N TRP A 263 9.98 0.61 -4.72
CA TRP A 263 10.39 2.00 -4.64
C TRP A 263 9.75 2.77 -3.46
N ASN A 264 8.61 2.29 -2.94
CA ASN A 264 7.90 2.86 -1.79
C ASN A 264 8.15 2.08 -0.49
N LEU A 265 9.05 1.09 -0.52
CA LEU A 265 9.49 0.34 0.66
C LEU A 265 10.48 1.18 1.45
N ILE A 266 10.25 1.33 2.76
CA ILE A 266 11.07 2.15 3.64
C ILE A 266 11.46 1.41 4.92
N TYR A 267 12.50 1.90 5.58
CA TYR A 267 12.78 1.59 6.98
C TYR A 267 12.34 2.76 7.87
N GLU A 268 11.43 2.50 8.79
CA GLU A 268 10.98 3.46 9.78
C GLU A 268 11.76 3.25 11.08
N PRO A 269 12.61 4.23 11.50
CA PRO A 269 13.60 4.01 12.56
C PRO A 269 13.02 4.06 13.97
N LYS A 270 11.86 4.70 14.18
CA LYS A 270 11.25 4.88 15.50
C LYS A 270 10.79 3.56 16.11
N PHE A 271 10.21 2.69 15.27
CA PHE A 271 9.74 1.37 15.66
C PHE A 271 10.59 0.24 15.07
N GLU A 272 11.72 0.59 14.42
CA GLU A 272 12.66 -0.35 13.81
C GLU A 272 11.98 -1.37 12.89
N ARG A 273 11.22 -0.86 11.89
CA ARG A 273 10.41 -1.69 11.01
C ARG A 273 10.61 -1.36 9.53
N VAL A 274 10.42 -2.38 8.71
CA VAL A 274 10.27 -2.26 7.26
C VAL A 274 8.79 -2.30 6.93
N VAL A 275 8.34 -1.34 6.12
CA VAL A 275 6.95 -1.19 5.71
C VAL A 275 6.86 -0.61 4.30
N SER A 276 5.85 -1.05 3.53
CA SER A 276 5.50 -0.44 2.26
C SER A 276 4.53 0.72 2.49
N THR A 277 4.79 1.84 1.84
CA THR A 277 3.98 3.06 1.95
C THR A 277 3.30 3.38 0.62
N VAL A 278 2.41 4.36 0.62
CA VAL A 278 1.64 4.71 -0.58
C VAL A 278 2.48 5.42 -1.64
N GLY A 279 3.46 6.25 -1.24
CA GLY A 279 4.31 6.99 -2.16
C GLY A 279 5.42 7.73 -1.46
N ARG A 280 6.55 7.96 -2.15
CA ARG A 280 7.72 8.67 -1.60
C ARG A 280 7.44 10.14 -1.32
N LEU A 281 6.70 10.80 -2.17
CA LEU A 281 6.32 12.20 -1.97
C LEU A 281 5.47 12.37 -0.71
N TRP A 282 4.49 11.49 -0.51
CA TRP A 282 3.68 11.44 0.71
C TRP A 282 4.53 11.21 1.97
N ASN A 283 5.55 10.35 1.89
CA ASN A 283 6.45 10.12 3.01
C ASN A 283 7.23 11.37 3.38
N GLU A 284 7.76 12.08 2.39
CA GLU A 284 8.52 13.32 2.59
C GLU A 284 7.65 14.40 3.23
N GLU A 285 6.44 14.61 2.73
CA GLU A 285 5.52 15.63 3.21
C GLU A 285 4.98 15.33 4.63
N TYR A 286 4.89 14.05 5.03
CA TYR A 286 4.24 13.63 6.26
C TYR A 286 5.19 13.05 7.33
N GLY A 287 6.46 13.44 7.29
CA GLY A 287 7.42 13.18 8.36
C GLY A 287 8.02 11.78 8.35
N GLY A 288 8.19 11.19 7.17
CA GLY A 288 8.96 9.99 6.94
C GLY A 288 8.16 8.77 6.49
N PHE A 289 6.87 8.70 6.74
CA PHE A 289 5.98 7.71 6.12
C PHE A 289 4.53 8.19 6.06
N CYS A 290 3.78 7.64 5.13
CA CYS A 290 2.32 7.76 5.05
C CYS A 290 1.71 6.42 4.66
N THR A 291 0.71 5.98 5.42
CA THR A 291 -0.09 4.79 5.13
C THR A 291 -1.57 5.17 5.15
N PHE A 292 -2.36 4.58 4.26
CA PHE A 292 -3.81 4.75 4.21
C PHE A 292 -4.54 3.44 4.54
N GLY A 293 -5.77 3.56 5.03
CA GLY A 293 -6.56 2.46 5.60
C GLY A 293 -6.68 1.26 4.67
N TRP A 294 -7.33 1.39 3.52
CA TRP A 294 -7.52 0.28 2.58
C TRP A 294 -6.32 0.02 1.68
N ASP A 295 -5.54 1.08 1.32
CA ASP A 295 -4.34 0.99 0.47
C ASP A 295 -3.36 -0.05 1.01
N ASN A 296 -3.04 0.03 2.30
CA ASN A 296 -2.01 -0.83 2.89
C ASN A 296 -2.45 -2.29 3.02
N PHE A 297 -3.75 -2.58 3.07
CA PHE A 297 -4.22 -3.96 2.94
C PHE A 297 -4.06 -4.50 1.51
N PHE A 298 -4.33 -3.66 0.49
CA PHE A 298 -4.05 -4.04 -0.89
C PHE A 298 -2.54 -4.21 -1.12
N LEU A 299 -1.70 -3.33 -0.57
CA LEU A 299 -0.24 -3.47 -0.61
C LEU A 299 0.23 -4.79 0.01
N ALA A 300 -0.31 -5.16 1.17
CA ALA A 300 0.01 -6.43 1.80
C ALA A 300 -0.33 -7.62 0.91
N TYR A 301 -1.49 -7.60 0.28
CA TYR A 301 -1.91 -8.66 -0.64
C TYR A 301 -1.00 -8.72 -1.89
N MET A 302 -0.72 -7.57 -2.51
CA MET A 302 0.16 -7.50 -3.70
C MET A 302 1.58 -8.00 -3.40
N THR A 303 2.15 -7.62 -2.24
CA THR A 303 3.48 -8.11 -1.85
C THR A 303 3.51 -9.61 -1.64
N GLY A 304 2.36 -10.22 -1.34
CA GLY A 304 2.19 -11.67 -1.23
C GLY A 304 2.46 -12.45 -2.52
N LEU A 305 2.50 -11.79 -3.69
CA LEU A 305 2.89 -12.43 -4.95
C LEU A 305 4.35 -12.93 -4.91
N ALA A 306 5.25 -12.25 -4.18
CA ALA A 306 6.68 -12.54 -4.19
C ALA A 306 7.32 -12.64 -2.79
N SER A 307 6.67 -12.11 -1.74
CA SER A 307 7.28 -12.05 -0.41
C SER A 307 6.26 -12.27 0.71
N ARG A 308 6.27 -13.48 1.29
CA ARG A 308 5.51 -13.80 2.50
C ARG A 308 5.82 -12.85 3.66
N ASP A 309 7.11 -12.66 3.94
CA ASP A 309 7.56 -11.87 5.09
C ASP A 309 7.10 -10.42 4.98
N LEU A 310 7.14 -9.84 3.78
CA LEU A 310 6.69 -8.49 3.53
C LEU A 310 5.15 -8.36 3.59
N ALA A 311 4.41 -9.36 3.08
CA ALA A 311 2.96 -9.39 3.18
C ALA A 311 2.49 -9.40 4.64
N PHE A 312 3.07 -10.27 5.46
CA PHE A 312 2.76 -10.35 6.90
C PHE A 312 3.16 -9.07 7.64
N ALA A 313 4.35 -8.53 7.35
CA ALA A 313 4.82 -7.29 7.95
C ALA A 313 3.89 -6.12 7.64
N ASN A 314 3.46 -5.95 6.39
CA ASN A 314 2.57 -4.88 5.99
C ASN A 314 1.22 -4.94 6.71
N VAL A 315 0.60 -6.12 6.87
CA VAL A 315 -0.65 -6.28 7.64
C VAL A 315 -0.43 -5.93 9.10
N ILE A 316 0.57 -6.55 9.75
CA ILE A 316 0.78 -6.40 11.20
C ILE A 316 1.14 -4.95 11.55
N GLU A 317 2.03 -4.31 10.79
CA GLU A 317 2.41 -2.92 11.04
C GLU A 317 1.27 -1.94 10.76
N HIS A 318 0.41 -2.23 9.78
CA HIS A 318 -0.75 -1.42 9.51
C HIS A 318 -1.77 -1.49 10.66
N LEU A 319 -2.06 -2.68 11.17
CA LEU A 319 -2.93 -2.90 12.33
C LEU A 319 -2.40 -2.23 13.62
N ARG A 320 -1.07 -2.18 13.79
CA ARG A 320 -0.43 -1.44 14.90
C ARG A 320 -0.68 0.07 14.84
N GLY A 321 -1.01 0.61 13.66
CA GLY A 321 -1.39 2.01 13.45
C GLY A 321 -2.78 2.39 13.94
N LYS A 322 -3.61 1.43 14.42
CA LYS A 322 -4.98 1.67 14.87
C LYS A 322 -5.09 2.78 15.91
N THR A 323 -6.27 3.37 16.01
CA THR A 323 -6.60 4.38 17.02
C THR A 323 -6.88 3.74 18.38
N GLU A 324 -7.01 4.56 19.42
CA GLU A 324 -7.41 4.09 20.75
C GLU A 324 -8.85 3.51 20.77
N GLN A 325 -9.70 3.96 19.84
CA GLN A 325 -11.06 3.42 19.64
C GLN A 325 -11.04 2.05 18.91
N GLY A 326 -9.89 1.60 18.42
CA GLY A 326 -9.70 0.29 17.82
C GLY A 326 -9.94 0.23 16.31
N PHE A 327 -10.17 1.35 15.63
CA PHE A 327 -10.27 1.37 14.17
C PHE A 327 -8.95 1.73 13.47
N ILE A 328 -8.81 1.27 12.23
CA ILE A 328 -7.70 1.66 11.35
C ILE A 328 -8.01 3.04 10.78
N PRO A 329 -7.15 4.05 11.02
CA PRO A 329 -7.40 5.41 10.55
C PRO A 329 -7.35 5.50 9.02
N ASN A 330 -8.08 6.48 8.45
CA ASN A 330 -8.00 6.79 7.03
C ASN A 330 -6.54 7.04 6.62
N ASP A 331 -5.80 7.87 7.36
CA ASP A 331 -4.36 8.05 7.17
C ASP A 331 -3.59 7.98 8.49
N ASN A 332 -2.34 7.53 8.42
CA ASN A 332 -1.40 7.46 9.53
C ASN A 332 -0.01 7.89 9.05
N ARG A 333 0.61 8.85 9.75
CA ARG A 333 1.76 9.62 9.27
C ARG A 333 2.96 9.54 10.22
N GLY A 334 4.16 9.70 9.68
CA GLY A 334 5.42 9.64 10.44
C GLY A 334 5.58 10.72 11.50
N ASN A 335 4.97 11.89 11.30
CA ASN A 335 4.93 12.97 12.28
C ASN A 335 4.02 12.70 13.50
N GLY A 336 3.30 11.56 13.50
CA GLY A 336 2.36 11.15 14.55
C GLY A 336 0.91 11.60 14.34
N SER A 337 0.64 12.37 13.28
CA SER A 337 -0.73 12.67 12.85
C SER A 337 -1.42 11.44 12.31
N LYS A 338 -2.71 11.34 12.51
CA LYS A 338 -3.59 10.35 11.91
C LYS A 338 -5.04 10.83 11.92
N SER A 339 -5.89 10.23 11.12
CA SER A 339 -7.32 10.50 11.13
C SER A 339 -7.97 9.89 12.36
N PHE A 340 -8.14 10.71 13.44
CA PHE A 340 -8.70 10.25 14.70
C PHE A 340 -10.24 10.15 14.71
N ASP A 341 -10.89 10.67 13.66
CA ASP A 341 -12.34 10.81 13.51
C ASP A 341 -12.96 9.84 12.53
N ARG A 342 -12.16 9.23 11.65
CA ARG A 342 -12.62 8.43 10.50
C ARG A 342 -11.67 7.31 10.13
N SER A 343 -12.25 6.27 9.54
CA SER A 343 -11.55 5.12 8.97
C SER A 343 -11.48 5.22 7.44
N GLN A 344 -11.31 4.08 6.78
CA GLN A 344 -11.52 3.82 5.34
C GLN A 344 -12.22 2.47 5.15
N PRO A 345 -12.71 2.14 3.92
CA PRO A 345 -13.56 0.96 3.70
C PRO A 345 -13.01 -0.33 4.31
N PRO A 346 -13.87 -1.18 4.92
CA PRO A 346 -13.46 -2.36 5.69
C PRO A 346 -13.06 -3.52 4.77
N VAL A 347 -11.85 -3.46 4.22
CA VAL A 347 -11.28 -4.52 3.37
C VAL A 347 -10.29 -5.42 4.13
N GLY A 348 -10.01 -5.12 5.40
CA GLY A 348 -8.95 -5.77 6.17
C GLY A 348 -9.13 -7.27 6.30
N GLY A 349 -10.28 -7.74 6.75
CA GLY A 349 -10.56 -9.17 6.87
C GLY A 349 -10.53 -9.88 5.52
N ILE A 350 -11.02 -9.22 4.46
CA ILE A 350 -11.02 -9.76 3.10
C ILE A 350 -9.59 -9.99 2.63
N MET A 351 -8.73 -8.97 2.71
CA MET A 351 -7.34 -9.05 2.23
C MET A 351 -6.47 -9.97 3.09
N VAL A 352 -6.64 -9.95 4.41
CA VAL A 352 -5.91 -10.87 5.30
C VAL A 352 -6.27 -12.33 5.03
N LYS A 353 -7.54 -12.62 4.73
CA LYS A 353 -7.96 -13.96 4.29
C LYS A 353 -7.28 -14.37 2.98
N GLU A 354 -7.16 -13.46 2.01
CA GLU A 354 -6.49 -13.76 0.72
C GLU A 354 -4.97 -13.96 0.91
N VAL A 355 -4.31 -13.19 1.77
CA VAL A 355 -2.91 -13.41 2.16
C VAL A 355 -2.75 -14.78 2.83
N TYR A 356 -3.65 -15.15 3.75
CA TYR A 356 -3.63 -16.45 4.42
C TYR A 356 -3.83 -17.62 3.45
N LYS A 357 -4.67 -17.49 2.42
CA LYS A 357 -4.79 -18.52 1.38
C LYS A 357 -3.49 -18.78 0.64
N THR A 358 -2.70 -17.72 0.43
CA THR A 358 -1.38 -17.84 -0.20
C THR A 358 -0.35 -18.45 0.75
N TYR A 359 -0.38 -18.05 2.03
CA TYR A 359 0.53 -18.48 3.08
C TYR A 359 -0.24 -18.91 4.33
N PRO A 360 -0.69 -20.18 4.41
CA PRO A 360 -1.61 -20.65 5.46
C PRO A 360 -0.89 -20.91 6.79
N GLU A 361 -0.49 -19.85 7.48
CA GLU A 361 0.17 -19.88 8.78
C GLU A 361 -0.78 -19.39 9.89
N GLU A 362 -1.28 -20.30 10.74
CA GLU A 362 -2.31 -20.03 11.76
C GLU A 362 -1.90 -18.89 12.72
N TRP A 363 -0.61 -18.80 13.09
CA TRP A 363 -0.09 -17.73 13.95
C TRP A 363 -0.34 -16.32 13.37
N PHE A 364 -0.33 -16.18 12.03
CA PHE A 364 -0.59 -14.90 11.37
C PHE A 364 -2.04 -14.46 11.57
N LEU A 365 -2.99 -15.40 11.48
CA LEU A 365 -4.40 -15.10 11.81
C LEU A 365 -4.55 -14.77 13.30
N GLU A 366 -3.91 -15.53 14.18
CA GLU A 366 -3.94 -15.26 15.62
C GLU A 366 -3.38 -13.87 15.96
N ALA A 367 -2.31 -13.45 15.27
CA ALA A 367 -1.68 -12.14 15.48
C ALA A 367 -2.53 -10.95 14.98
N THR A 368 -3.48 -11.18 14.07
CA THR A 368 -4.22 -10.11 13.38
C THR A 368 -5.71 -10.09 13.69
N PHE A 369 -6.28 -11.21 14.09
CA PHE A 369 -7.73 -11.39 14.21
C PHE A 369 -8.40 -10.44 15.21
N ASP A 370 -7.83 -10.26 16.41
CA ASP A 370 -8.47 -9.43 17.44
C ASP A 370 -8.53 -7.95 17.05
N ASP A 371 -7.50 -7.46 16.35
CA ASP A 371 -7.46 -6.09 15.86
C ASP A 371 -8.46 -5.88 14.72
N LEU A 372 -8.56 -6.82 13.79
CA LEU A 372 -9.55 -6.80 12.71
C LEU A 372 -10.97 -6.90 13.24
N LEU A 373 -11.23 -7.78 14.22
CA LEU A 373 -12.53 -7.89 14.87
C LEU A 373 -12.92 -6.62 15.61
N GLY A 374 -11.95 -5.97 16.28
CA GLY A 374 -12.14 -4.68 16.94
C GLY A 374 -12.56 -3.60 15.94
N TRP A 375 -11.89 -3.54 14.79
CA TRP A 375 -12.23 -2.62 13.71
C TRP A 375 -13.59 -2.93 13.08
N ASN A 376 -13.92 -4.19 12.86
CA ASN A 376 -15.25 -4.62 12.38
C ASN A 376 -16.38 -4.21 13.35
N ARG A 377 -16.18 -4.37 14.67
CA ARG A 377 -17.12 -3.92 15.69
C ARG A 377 -17.30 -2.40 15.69
N TRP A 378 -16.21 -1.66 15.54
CA TRP A 378 -16.27 -0.20 15.46
C TRP A 378 -17.14 0.29 14.27
N TRP A 379 -17.05 -0.34 13.09
CA TRP A 379 -17.90 -0.01 11.95
C TRP A 379 -19.38 -0.17 12.29
N HIS A 380 -19.74 -1.26 12.97
CA HIS A 380 -21.11 -1.50 13.42
C HIS A 380 -21.58 -0.43 14.40
N ASP A 381 -20.76 -0.11 15.39
CA ASP A 381 -21.15 0.78 16.49
C ASP A 381 -21.17 2.26 16.04
N ALA A 382 -20.24 2.67 15.18
CA ALA A 382 -20.04 4.07 14.82
C ALA A 382 -20.75 4.48 13.51
N ARG A 383 -21.09 3.56 12.63
CA ARG A 383 -21.57 3.85 11.27
C ARG A 383 -22.92 3.20 10.91
N ASN A 384 -23.53 2.47 11.83
CA ASN A 384 -24.88 1.93 11.62
C ASN A 384 -25.89 3.08 11.56
N ASN A 385 -26.60 3.17 10.45
CA ASN A 385 -27.66 4.12 10.20
C ASN A 385 -28.94 3.34 9.84
N GLU A 386 -29.70 2.97 10.88
CA GLU A 386 -31.00 2.29 10.73
C GLU A 386 -30.93 0.97 9.94
N GLY A 387 -29.86 0.20 10.15
CA GLY A 387 -29.71 -1.15 9.60
C GLY A 387 -28.87 -1.27 8.34
N LEU A 388 -28.42 -0.17 7.75
CA LEU A 388 -27.34 -0.11 6.76
C LEU A 388 -26.22 0.82 7.26
N LEU A 389 -25.07 0.83 6.61
CA LEU A 389 -23.97 1.67 7.02
C LEU A 389 -23.91 2.98 6.20
N SER A 390 -23.45 4.04 6.85
CA SER A 390 -23.19 5.35 6.25
C SER A 390 -21.78 5.80 6.59
N TYR A 391 -21.06 6.38 5.63
CA TYR A 391 -19.77 7.02 5.90
C TYR A 391 -19.92 8.24 6.81
N GLY A 392 -18.91 8.51 7.63
CA GLY A 392 -19.01 9.53 8.64
C GLY A 392 -17.67 10.12 9.10
N SER A 393 -17.77 10.95 10.13
CA SER A 393 -16.64 11.54 10.84
C SER A 393 -17.06 11.75 12.30
N SER A 394 -16.48 10.98 13.19
CA SER A 394 -16.82 10.97 14.61
C SER A 394 -16.19 12.14 15.36
N PRO A 395 -16.79 12.62 16.47
CA PRO A 395 -16.11 13.49 17.38
C PRO A 395 -14.81 12.86 17.88
N ALA A 396 -13.72 13.58 17.76
CA ALA A 396 -12.43 13.12 18.23
C ALA A 396 -11.59 14.31 18.72
N ARG A 397 -10.67 14.03 19.65
CA ARG A 397 -9.64 15.02 20.00
C ARG A 397 -8.67 15.12 18.81
N ASN A 398 -8.60 16.31 18.22
CA ASN A 398 -7.68 16.61 17.14
C ASN A 398 -6.44 17.35 17.67
N PRO A 399 -5.33 16.68 18.00
CA PRO A 399 -4.13 17.34 18.53
C PRO A 399 -3.39 18.20 17.49
N PHE A 400 -3.75 18.05 16.21
CA PHE A 400 -3.13 18.75 15.06
C PHE A 400 -4.01 19.86 14.50
N ASN A 401 -5.17 20.15 15.11
CA ASN A 401 -6.12 21.20 14.69
C ASN A 401 -6.54 21.10 13.22
N GLU A 402 -6.67 19.91 12.67
CA GLU A 402 -7.18 19.73 11.30
C GLU A 402 -8.64 20.19 11.20
N PRO A 403 -9.00 21.09 10.26
CA PRO A 403 -10.32 21.74 10.24
C PRO A 403 -11.44 20.87 9.66
N VAL A 404 -11.11 19.67 9.18
CA VAL A 404 -12.05 18.80 8.42
C VAL A 404 -12.89 17.86 9.29
N PHE A 405 -12.59 17.72 10.61
CA PHE A 405 -13.31 16.81 11.52
C PHE A 405 -14.78 17.17 11.62
N GLU A 406 -15.64 16.16 11.78
CA GLU A 406 -17.11 16.30 11.87
C GLU A 406 -17.73 17.05 10.68
N THR A 407 -17.23 16.77 9.48
CA THR A 407 -17.68 17.43 8.26
C THR A 407 -18.06 16.41 7.18
N LYS A 408 -18.82 16.88 6.17
CA LYS A 408 -19.07 16.12 4.95
C LYS A 408 -17.76 15.72 4.23
N THR A 409 -16.77 16.61 4.21
CA THR A 409 -15.48 16.37 3.59
C THR A 409 -14.77 15.19 4.26
N ALA A 410 -14.73 15.16 5.59
CA ALA A 410 -14.14 14.05 6.33
C ALA A 410 -14.88 12.72 6.09
N ALA A 411 -16.21 12.75 6.03
CA ALA A 411 -17.00 11.58 5.67
C ALA A 411 -16.75 11.11 4.22
N GLY A 412 -16.49 12.04 3.29
CA GLY A 412 -16.00 11.72 1.97
C GLY A 412 -14.66 11.01 2.00
N TYR A 413 -13.70 11.49 2.79
CA TYR A 413 -12.39 10.85 2.98
C TYR A 413 -12.51 9.44 3.60
N GLU A 414 -13.47 9.21 4.51
CA GLU A 414 -13.75 7.87 5.06
C GLU A 414 -14.17 6.88 3.96
N SER A 415 -14.85 7.36 2.91
CA SER A 415 -15.26 6.50 1.81
C SER A 415 -14.10 6.05 0.91
N GLY A 416 -12.94 6.69 1.01
CA GLY A 416 -11.84 6.52 0.08
C GLY A 416 -12.14 7.04 -1.34
N MET A 417 -13.33 7.63 -1.56
CA MET A 417 -13.79 8.21 -2.82
C MET A 417 -14.17 9.70 -2.60
N ASP A 418 -13.24 10.48 -2.14
CA ASP A 418 -13.32 11.79 -1.48
C ASP A 418 -14.35 12.75 -2.08
N ASP A 419 -14.34 12.92 -3.40
CA ASP A 419 -15.21 13.87 -4.13
C ASP A 419 -16.17 13.17 -5.10
N SER A 420 -16.50 11.88 -4.81
CA SER A 420 -17.41 11.11 -5.65
C SER A 420 -18.73 11.82 -5.92
N PRO A 421 -19.22 11.76 -7.18
CA PRO A 421 -20.52 12.30 -7.54
C PRO A 421 -21.69 11.73 -6.73
N MET A 422 -21.56 10.55 -6.14
CA MET A 422 -22.59 9.95 -5.27
C MET A 422 -22.95 10.84 -4.08
N TYR A 423 -22.01 11.66 -3.60
CA TYR A 423 -22.21 12.53 -2.44
C TYR A 423 -22.68 13.95 -2.79
N ILE A 424 -22.89 14.27 -4.07
CA ILE A 424 -23.38 15.59 -4.48
C ILE A 424 -24.81 15.78 -3.93
N GLY A 425 -25.01 16.88 -3.18
CA GLY A 425 -26.31 17.18 -2.57
C GLY A 425 -26.64 16.37 -1.30
N VAL A 426 -25.78 15.44 -0.87
CA VAL A 426 -25.97 14.68 0.38
C VAL A 426 -25.53 15.55 1.56
N PRO A 427 -26.38 15.80 2.59
CA PRO A 427 -25.98 16.50 3.80
C PRO A 427 -25.21 15.61 4.77
N PHE A 428 -24.45 16.25 5.66
CA PHE A 428 -23.83 15.60 6.82
C PHE A 428 -24.67 15.83 8.06
N ASN A 429 -25.08 14.74 8.71
CA ASN A 429 -25.83 14.78 9.95
C ASN A 429 -24.91 14.92 11.16
N LYS A 430 -24.85 16.10 11.76
CA LYS A 430 -24.01 16.38 12.94
C LYS A 430 -24.41 15.63 14.20
N LYS A 431 -25.63 15.10 14.30
CA LYS A 431 -26.09 14.31 15.47
C LYS A 431 -25.70 12.85 15.34
N LYS A 432 -25.78 12.28 14.11
CA LYS A 432 -25.40 10.91 13.80
C LYS A 432 -23.92 10.79 13.44
N HIS A 433 -23.24 11.91 13.14
CA HIS A 433 -21.85 11.99 12.64
C HIS A 433 -21.64 11.20 11.34
N THR A 434 -22.66 11.13 10.49
CA THR A 434 -22.65 10.40 9.21
C THR A 434 -23.24 11.25 8.08
N LEU A 435 -22.95 10.85 6.84
CA LEU A 435 -23.74 11.32 5.69
C LEU A 435 -25.17 10.82 5.81
N GLU A 436 -26.13 11.62 5.33
CA GLU A 436 -27.55 11.20 5.17
C GLU A 436 -27.68 10.33 3.91
N LEU A 437 -26.84 9.29 3.86
CA LEU A 437 -26.79 8.33 2.77
C LEU A 437 -26.41 6.96 3.34
N GLN A 438 -27.33 6.04 3.34
CA GLN A 438 -27.04 4.64 3.55
C GLN A 438 -26.31 4.11 2.31
N ASP A 439 -25.09 3.61 2.49
CA ASP A 439 -24.20 3.26 1.38
C ASP A 439 -24.18 1.74 1.14
N VAL A 440 -24.63 1.34 -0.05
CA VAL A 440 -24.69 -0.06 -0.50
C VAL A 440 -23.29 -0.66 -0.63
N GLY A 441 -22.35 0.11 -1.16
CA GLY A 441 -20.96 -0.36 -1.33
C GLY A 441 -20.28 -0.63 0.01
N LEU A 442 -20.38 0.32 0.95
CA LEU A 442 -19.84 0.17 2.30
C LEU A 442 -20.49 -1.03 3.03
N THR A 443 -21.83 -1.10 2.99
CA THR A 443 -22.56 -2.19 3.67
C THR A 443 -22.17 -3.55 3.09
N SER A 444 -22.00 -3.63 1.78
CA SER A 444 -21.56 -4.86 1.10
C SER A 444 -20.13 -5.27 1.48
N LEU A 445 -19.17 -4.32 1.50
CA LEU A 445 -17.81 -4.60 1.98
C LEU A 445 -17.81 -5.05 3.43
N TYR A 446 -18.64 -4.43 4.28
CA TYR A 446 -18.77 -4.82 5.68
C TYR A 446 -19.29 -6.24 5.86
N ILE A 447 -20.31 -6.64 5.08
CA ILE A 447 -20.82 -8.02 5.06
C ILE A 447 -19.74 -8.99 4.61
N ALA A 448 -19.00 -8.65 3.54
CA ALA A 448 -17.89 -9.47 3.05
C ALA A 448 -16.75 -9.59 4.09
N ASP A 449 -16.45 -8.51 4.81
CA ASP A 449 -15.47 -8.50 5.91
C ASP A 449 -15.94 -9.38 7.08
N CYS A 450 -17.23 -9.29 7.50
CA CYS A 450 -17.81 -10.19 8.50
C CYS A 450 -17.67 -11.66 8.09
N ASN A 451 -17.96 -12.01 6.83
CA ASN A 451 -17.84 -13.36 6.30
C ASN A 451 -16.37 -13.85 6.27
N ALA A 452 -15.44 -12.97 5.91
CA ALA A 452 -14.02 -13.28 5.93
C ALA A 452 -13.52 -13.53 7.35
N LEU A 453 -13.87 -12.66 8.30
CA LEU A 453 -13.53 -12.82 9.71
C LEU A 453 -14.20 -14.05 10.34
N ALA A 454 -15.46 -14.37 10.00
CA ALA A 454 -16.10 -15.59 10.46
C ALA A 454 -15.36 -16.86 9.98
N SER A 455 -14.86 -16.84 8.74
CA SER A 455 -14.01 -17.93 8.23
C SER A 455 -12.70 -18.05 9.01
N MET A 456 -12.06 -16.94 9.36
CA MET A 456 -10.84 -16.94 10.19
C MET A 456 -11.15 -17.39 11.63
N ALA A 457 -12.24 -16.93 12.21
CA ALA A 457 -12.70 -17.39 13.53
C ALA A 457 -12.93 -18.91 13.59
N LYS A 458 -13.47 -19.50 12.52
CA LYS A 458 -13.62 -20.95 12.38
C LYS A 458 -12.27 -21.67 12.39
N ILE A 459 -11.27 -21.17 11.65
CA ILE A 459 -9.91 -21.73 11.63
C ILE A 459 -9.31 -21.65 13.04
N LEU A 460 -9.46 -20.53 13.70
CA LEU A 460 -8.96 -20.26 15.05
C LEU A 460 -9.82 -20.89 16.17
N ARG A 461 -10.87 -21.64 15.83
CA ARG A 461 -11.79 -22.30 16.79
C ARG A 461 -12.47 -21.31 17.75
N ARG A 462 -12.76 -20.10 17.28
CA ARG A 462 -13.40 -19.02 18.03
C ARG A 462 -14.90 -18.96 17.73
N GLU A 463 -15.64 -19.94 18.24
CA GLU A 463 -17.06 -20.16 17.92
C GLU A 463 -17.97 -18.98 18.29
N THR A 464 -17.68 -18.28 19.38
CA THR A 464 -18.47 -17.13 19.83
C THR A 464 -18.38 -15.99 18.84
N GLU A 465 -17.16 -15.64 18.43
CA GLU A 465 -16.87 -14.58 17.49
C GLU A 465 -17.34 -14.95 16.07
N GLN A 466 -17.23 -16.22 15.69
CA GLN A 466 -17.81 -16.73 14.45
C GLN A 466 -19.31 -16.46 14.38
N LYS A 467 -20.07 -16.87 15.41
CA LYS A 467 -21.52 -16.65 15.48
C LYS A 467 -21.89 -15.17 15.50
N GLU A 468 -21.14 -14.34 16.22
CA GLU A 468 -21.32 -12.89 16.23
C GLU A 468 -21.25 -12.31 14.83
N LEU A 469 -20.19 -12.68 14.08
CA LEU A 469 -19.93 -12.19 12.73
C LEU A 469 -20.96 -12.68 11.71
N GLU A 470 -21.35 -13.96 11.80
CA GLU A 470 -22.40 -14.55 10.95
C GLU A 470 -23.76 -13.88 11.18
N LEU A 471 -24.14 -13.62 12.43
CA LEU A 471 -25.38 -12.93 12.77
C LEU A 471 -25.35 -11.48 12.26
N ARG A 472 -24.22 -10.81 12.37
CA ARG A 472 -24.04 -9.44 11.89
C ARG A 472 -24.12 -9.38 10.38
N ALA A 473 -23.41 -10.26 9.66
CA ALA A 473 -23.51 -10.37 8.21
C ALA A 473 -24.97 -10.61 7.76
N LYS A 474 -25.68 -11.53 8.41
CA LYS A 474 -27.08 -11.83 8.12
C LYS A 474 -27.99 -10.62 8.35
N HIS A 475 -27.80 -9.88 9.45
CA HIS A 475 -28.59 -8.69 9.77
C HIS A 475 -28.50 -7.64 8.65
N TYR A 476 -27.30 -7.29 8.23
CA TYR A 476 -27.10 -6.32 7.15
C TYR A 476 -27.56 -6.85 5.79
N SER A 477 -27.37 -8.14 5.49
CA SER A 477 -27.83 -8.75 4.25
C SER A 477 -29.37 -8.68 4.12
N MET A 478 -30.09 -8.89 5.21
CA MET A 478 -31.54 -8.79 5.19
C MET A 478 -32.02 -7.34 4.94
N ASN A 479 -31.31 -6.36 5.47
CA ASN A 479 -31.68 -4.95 5.27
C ASN A 479 -31.33 -4.45 3.85
N MET A 480 -30.36 -5.06 3.18
CA MET A 480 -30.03 -4.74 1.79
C MET A 480 -31.20 -4.97 0.82
N GLU A 481 -32.11 -5.90 1.10
CA GLU A 481 -33.30 -6.15 0.26
C GLU A 481 -34.20 -4.91 0.15
N ASN A 482 -34.21 -4.04 1.16
CA ASN A 482 -35.04 -2.83 1.17
C ASN A 482 -34.56 -1.75 0.18
N VAL A 483 -33.34 -1.86 -0.33
CA VAL A 483 -32.74 -0.89 -1.24
C VAL A 483 -32.54 -1.45 -2.66
N TRP A 484 -33.19 -2.56 -2.97
CA TRP A 484 -33.27 -3.08 -4.33
C TRP A 484 -34.22 -2.23 -5.19
N SER A 485 -33.77 -1.77 -6.33
CA SER A 485 -34.57 -1.06 -7.33
C SER A 485 -34.85 -1.96 -8.53
N GLU A 486 -36.08 -2.45 -8.64
CA GLU A 486 -36.47 -3.32 -9.77
C GLU A 486 -36.37 -2.57 -11.12
N SER A 487 -36.71 -1.26 -11.14
CA SER A 487 -36.66 -0.44 -12.35
C SER A 487 -35.24 -0.08 -12.78
N PHE A 488 -34.29 0.01 -11.83
CA PHE A 488 -32.88 0.28 -12.12
C PHE A 488 -32.09 -1.03 -12.32
N GLY A 489 -32.50 -2.11 -11.69
CA GLY A 489 -31.83 -3.41 -11.75
C GLY A 489 -30.61 -3.54 -10.84
N ALA A 490 -30.55 -2.77 -9.74
CA ALA A 490 -29.45 -2.82 -8.77
C ALA A 490 -29.90 -2.44 -7.36
N PHE A 491 -29.07 -2.76 -6.36
CA PHE A 491 -29.15 -2.19 -5.03
C PHE A 491 -28.60 -0.76 -5.08
N LEU A 492 -29.35 0.21 -4.58
CA LEU A 492 -29.02 1.63 -4.67
C LEU A 492 -28.83 2.25 -3.29
N ASN A 493 -27.91 3.21 -3.21
CA ASN A 493 -27.79 4.04 -2.02
C ASN A 493 -29.11 4.73 -1.68
N TYR A 494 -29.45 4.79 -0.39
CA TYR A 494 -30.68 5.40 0.08
C TYR A 494 -30.42 6.73 0.79
N ARG A 495 -31.04 7.79 0.31
CA ARG A 495 -31.00 9.15 0.85
C ARG A 495 -31.99 9.28 2.00
N THR A 496 -31.49 9.27 3.24
CA THR A 496 -32.33 9.34 4.46
C THR A 496 -32.95 10.73 4.68
N ASP A 497 -32.35 11.78 4.12
CA ASP A 497 -32.85 13.15 4.23
C ASP A 497 -34.06 13.46 3.32
N VAL A 498 -34.22 12.72 2.24
CA VAL A 498 -35.28 12.93 1.24
C VAL A 498 -36.08 11.66 0.94
N ASP A 499 -35.85 10.59 1.69
CA ASP A 499 -36.59 9.31 1.62
C ASP A 499 -36.64 8.73 0.19
N THR A 500 -35.47 8.57 -0.47
CA THR A 500 -35.42 8.10 -1.85
C THR A 500 -34.14 7.36 -2.20
N LEU A 501 -34.21 6.43 -3.14
CA LEU A 501 -33.05 5.77 -3.72
C LEU A 501 -32.29 6.71 -4.64
N SER A 502 -30.96 6.68 -4.56
CA SER A 502 -30.06 7.47 -5.41
C SER A 502 -29.66 6.66 -6.65
N THR A 503 -29.98 7.17 -7.82
CA THR A 503 -29.57 6.57 -9.11
C THR A 503 -28.16 6.98 -9.54
N ARG A 504 -27.45 7.79 -8.73
CA ARG A 504 -26.08 8.17 -8.99
C ARG A 504 -25.13 7.11 -8.43
N VAL A 505 -24.57 6.31 -9.30
CA VAL A 505 -23.81 5.11 -8.95
C VAL A 505 -22.32 5.18 -9.31
N SER A 506 -21.53 4.35 -8.67
CA SER A 506 -20.13 4.07 -8.95
C SER A 506 -19.92 2.55 -9.04
N PRO A 507 -18.71 2.03 -9.35
CA PRO A 507 -18.44 0.59 -9.33
C PRO A 507 -18.73 -0.10 -7.99
N THR A 508 -18.93 0.65 -6.90
CA THR A 508 -19.36 0.08 -5.61
C THR A 508 -20.72 -0.61 -5.66
N MET A 509 -21.54 -0.33 -6.70
CA MET A 509 -22.79 -1.04 -6.96
C MET A 509 -22.60 -2.52 -7.29
N PHE A 510 -21.40 -2.97 -7.66
CA PHE A 510 -21.08 -4.38 -7.87
C PHE A 510 -20.71 -5.12 -6.59
N TYR A 511 -20.44 -4.44 -5.48
CA TYR A 511 -19.99 -5.06 -4.21
C TYR A 511 -21.05 -5.95 -3.51
N PRO A 512 -22.37 -5.80 -3.73
CA PRO A 512 -23.34 -6.81 -3.29
C PRO A 512 -23.01 -8.22 -3.78
N LEU A 513 -22.41 -8.36 -4.97
CA LEU A 513 -21.94 -9.65 -5.50
C LEU A 513 -20.82 -10.26 -4.64
N LEU A 514 -19.88 -9.43 -4.13
CA LEU A 514 -18.82 -9.86 -3.21
C LEU A 514 -19.39 -10.32 -1.86
N ALA A 515 -20.43 -9.65 -1.39
CA ALA A 515 -21.13 -9.99 -0.17
C ALA A 515 -22.02 -11.25 -0.32
N GLY A 516 -22.24 -11.73 -1.55
CA GLY A 516 -23.14 -12.85 -1.84
C GLY A 516 -24.62 -12.48 -1.74
N ILE A 517 -24.95 -11.19 -1.99
CA ILE A 517 -26.31 -10.67 -1.89
C ILE A 517 -27.03 -10.75 -3.23
N GLY A 518 -28.34 -10.89 -3.17
CA GLY A 518 -29.26 -10.93 -4.30
C GLY A 518 -29.43 -12.32 -4.89
N THR A 519 -30.61 -12.54 -5.44
CA THR A 519 -30.94 -13.72 -6.24
C THR A 519 -30.11 -13.75 -7.53
N LYS A 520 -30.00 -14.89 -8.21
CA LYS A 520 -29.27 -14.99 -9.49
C LYS A 520 -29.79 -14.02 -10.55
N ILE A 521 -31.12 -13.77 -10.54
CA ILE A 521 -31.77 -12.80 -11.46
C ILE A 521 -31.28 -11.38 -11.13
N GLN A 522 -31.29 -10.98 -9.87
CA GLN A 522 -30.78 -9.67 -9.43
C GLN A 522 -29.29 -9.51 -9.75
N GLN A 523 -28.48 -10.52 -9.46
CA GLN A 523 -27.05 -10.52 -9.78
C GLN A 523 -26.80 -10.35 -11.29
N THR A 524 -27.62 -11.02 -12.14
CA THR A 524 -27.52 -10.87 -13.60
C THR A 524 -27.86 -9.44 -14.03
N LYS A 525 -28.93 -8.83 -13.48
CA LYS A 525 -29.28 -7.43 -13.76
C LYS A 525 -28.15 -6.47 -13.34
N ILE A 526 -27.51 -6.69 -12.20
CA ILE A 526 -26.35 -5.88 -11.78
C ILE A 526 -25.21 -5.97 -12.82
N VAL A 527 -24.94 -7.17 -13.37
CA VAL A 527 -23.85 -7.36 -14.32
C VAL A 527 -24.21 -6.80 -15.73
N GLU A 528 -25.47 -6.59 -16.06
CA GLU A 528 -25.87 -5.89 -17.29
C GLU A 528 -25.32 -4.46 -17.31
N HIS A 529 -25.24 -3.76 -16.17
CA HIS A 529 -24.61 -2.43 -16.03
C HIS A 529 -23.12 -2.46 -16.36
N PHE A 530 -22.41 -3.56 -16.04
CA PHE A 530 -21.00 -3.72 -16.40
C PHE A 530 -20.77 -3.64 -17.92
N TYR A 531 -21.69 -4.21 -18.72
CA TYR A 531 -21.63 -4.23 -20.18
C TYR A 531 -22.33 -3.03 -20.85
N ASN A 532 -22.94 -2.14 -20.07
CA ASN A 532 -23.62 -0.98 -20.63
C ASN A 532 -22.61 0.12 -21.04
N PRO A 533 -22.53 0.49 -22.35
CA PRO A 533 -21.58 1.48 -22.83
C PRO A 533 -21.89 2.91 -22.36
N ASP A 534 -23.14 3.20 -21.99
CA ASP A 534 -23.50 4.49 -21.39
C ASP A 534 -23.14 4.59 -19.91
N GLU A 535 -22.74 3.47 -19.28
CA GLU A 535 -22.43 3.41 -17.87
C GLU A 535 -20.96 3.05 -17.62
N PHE A 536 -20.61 1.76 -17.57
CA PHE A 536 -19.28 1.34 -17.17
C PHE A 536 -18.43 0.75 -18.29
N TYR A 537 -19.05 0.24 -19.36
CA TYR A 537 -18.32 -0.41 -20.43
C TYR A 537 -17.56 0.57 -21.33
N GLY A 538 -16.35 0.20 -21.75
CA GLY A 538 -15.53 0.98 -22.67
C GLY A 538 -14.21 0.30 -22.99
N GLU A 539 -13.37 0.94 -23.78
CA GLU A 539 -12.01 0.46 -24.05
C GLU A 539 -11.24 0.34 -22.73
N TRP A 540 -11.31 1.38 -21.91
CA TRP A 540 -10.74 1.43 -20.58
C TRP A 540 -11.86 1.36 -19.53
N MET A 541 -11.75 0.48 -18.54
CA MET A 541 -12.77 0.20 -17.51
C MET A 541 -12.15 0.03 -16.13
N LEU A 542 -12.95 0.23 -15.07
CA LEU A 542 -14.23 0.85 -14.89
C LEU A 542 -14.01 2.29 -14.42
N PRO A 543 -14.72 3.28 -14.98
CA PRO A 543 -14.64 4.63 -14.44
C PRO A 543 -15.31 4.70 -13.06
N SER A 544 -14.88 5.66 -12.24
CA SER A 544 -15.40 5.87 -10.88
C SER A 544 -16.84 6.35 -10.79
N THR A 545 -17.42 6.77 -11.90
CA THR A 545 -18.85 7.07 -12.09
C THR A 545 -19.27 6.67 -13.49
N THR A 546 -20.56 6.53 -13.74
CA THR A 546 -21.08 6.15 -15.07
C THR A 546 -20.72 7.16 -16.15
N ARG A 547 -20.55 6.72 -17.40
CA ARG A 547 -20.19 7.57 -18.55
C ARG A 547 -21.26 8.60 -18.87
N ASN A 548 -22.52 8.31 -18.56
CA ASN A 548 -23.66 9.25 -18.69
C ASN A 548 -23.80 10.21 -17.51
N ASP A 549 -23.00 10.10 -16.43
CA ASP A 549 -23.01 11.10 -15.36
C ASP A 549 -22.46 12.44 -15.88
N PRO A 550 -23.11 13.59 -15.59
CA PRO A 550 -22.65 14.90 -16.04
C PRO A 550 -21.22 15.27 -15.60
N THR A 551 -20.67 14.61 -14.59
CA THR A 551 -19.31 14.87 -14.11
C THR A 551 -18.26 14.01 -14.81
N PHE A 552 -18.64 12.93 -15.50
CA PHE A 552 -17.73 12.01 -16.16
C PHE A 552 -16.71 12.69 -17.10
N PRO A 553 -17.09 13.67 -17.95
CA PRO A 553 -16.13 14.31 -18.86
C PRO A 553 -14.99 15.05 -18.15
N ARG A 554 -15.15 15.35 -16.85
CA ARG A 554 -14.11 16.04 -16.06
C ARG A 554 -12.88 15.16 -15.86
N GLN A 555 -13.05 13.86 -15.76
CA GLN A 555 -11.98 12.87 -15.49
C GLN A 555 -11.11 13.22 -14.27
N ARG A 556 -11.53 14.17 -13.46
CA ARG A 556 -10.74 14.67 -12.34
C ARG A 556 -11.07 13.90 -11.07
N TYR A 557 -10.04 13.24 -10.50
CA TYR A 557 -10.09 12.52 -9.25
C TYR A 557 -11.21 11.47 -9.28
N TRP A 558 -12.18 11.45 -8.37
CA TRP A 558 -13.27 10.46 -8.34
C TRP A 558 -14.46 10.78 -9.28
N LYS A 559 -14.26 11.67 -10.25
CA LYS A 559 -15.26 12.09 -11.25
C LYS A 559 -14.94 11.56 -12.65
N GLY A 560 -14.98 10.23 -12.79
CA GLY A 560 -14.82 9.55 -14.09
C GLY A 560 -13.47 8.88 -14.31
N ALA A 561 -12.43 9.18 -13.52
CA ALA A 561 -11.15 8.47 -13.60
C ALA A 561 -11.29 7.00 -13.22
N ILE A 562 -10.41 6.15 -13.74
CA ILE A 562 -10.31 4.72 -13.43
C ILE A 562 -9.40 4.54 -12.20
N TRP A 563 -9.91 3.87 -11.18
CA TRP A 563 -9.19 3.65 -9.93
C TRP A 563 -8.93 2.17 -9.69
N PRO A 564 -7.69 1.78 -9.36
CA PRO A 564 -7.34 0.38 -9.14
C PRO A 564 -8.19 -0.33 -8.07
N PRO A 565 -8.45 0.26 -6.89
CA PRO A 565 -9.26 -0.38 -5.85
C PRO A 565 -10.68 -0.74 -6.30
N LEU A 566 -11.37 0.20 -7.00
CA LEU A 566 -12.73 -0.04 -7.46
C LEU A 566 -12.80 -1.19 -8.48
N ASN A 567 -11.82 -1.23 -9.39
CA ASN A 567 -11.72 -2.26 -10.41
C ASN A 567 -11.37 -3.62 -9.79
N PHE A 568 -10.43 -3.65 -8.84
CA PHE A 568 -10.03 -4.89 -8.17
C PHE A 568 -11.17 -5.48 -7.33
N LEU A 569 -11.87 -4.67 -6.53
CA LEU A 569 -13.01 -5.12 -5.75
C LEU A 569 -14.19 -5.56 -6.64
N THR A 570 -14.41 -4.89 -7.77
CA THR A 570 -15.39 -5.35 -8.79
C THR A 570 -14.97 -6.68 -9.41
N TYR A 571 -13.68 -6.87 -9.71
CA TYR A 571 -13.17 -8.16 -10.18
C TYR A 571 -13.44 -9.28 -9.17
N LEU A 572 -13.13 -9.06 -7.89
CA LEU A 572 -13.43 -10.03 -6.82
C LEU A 572 -14.94 -10.31 -6.73
N SER A 573 -15.77 -9.27 -6.88
CA SER A 573 -17.22 -9.37 -6.87
C SER A 573 -17.76 -10.27 -7.99
N LEU A 574 -17.30 -10.03 -9.20
CA LEU A 574 -17.67 -10.83 -10.39
C LEU A 574 -17.23 -12.29 -10.24
N ARG A 575 -16.01 -12.55 -9.76
CA ARG A 575 -15.51 -13.90 -9.50
C ARG A 575 -16.33 -14.62 -8.45
N LYS A 576 -16.63 -13.95 -7.33
CA LYS A 576 -17.43 -14.50 -6.22
C LYS A 576 -18.81 -14.93 -6.68
N ALA A 577 -19.45 -14.15 -7.54
CA ALA A 577 -20.79 -14.44 -8.06
C ALA A 577 -20.81 -15.36 -9.30
N GLY A 578 -19.63 -15.83 -9.76
CA GLY A 578 -19.50 -16.76 -10.89
C GLY A 578 -19.63 -16.12 -12.28
N PHE A 579 -19.52 -14.79 -12.40
CA PHE A 579 -19.50 -14.09 -13.69
C PHE A 579 -18.08 -14.05 -14.27
N ASN A 580 -17.55 -15.24 -14.54
CA ASN A 580 -16.15 -15.46 -14.89
C ASN A 580 -15.73 -14.73 -16.19
N ALA A 581 -16.60 -14.65 -17.20
CA ALA A 581 -16.28 -13.95 -18.45
C ALA A 581 -16.05 -12.45 -18.22
N ALA A 582 -16.91 -11.78 -17.45
CA ALA A 582 -16.77 -10.37 -17.11
C ALA A 582 -15.50 -10.11 -16.27
N ALA A 583 -15.21 -10.99 -15.33
CA ALA A 583 -14.00 -10.89 -14.50
C ALA A 583 -12.72 -11.05 -15.34
N THR A 584 -12.68 -12.03 -16.26
CA THR A 584 -11.54 -12.23 -17.17
C THR A 584 -11.35 -11.02 -18.09
N GLU A 585 -12.43 -10.48 -18.67
CA GLU A 585 -12.37 -9.28 -19.51
C GLU A 585 -11.83 -8.06 -18.72
N LEU A 586 -12.33 -7.84 -17.49
CA LEU A 586 -11.84 -6.76 -16.65
C LEU A 586 -10.34 -6.92 -16.35
N SER A 587 -9.89 -8.12 -16.04
CA SER A 587 -8.48 -8.43 -15.81
C SER A 587 -7.62 -8.14 -17.05
N GLN A 588 -8.06 -8.54 -18.23
CA GLN A 588 -7.34 -8.31 -19.49
C GLN A 588 -7.22 -6.80 -19.81
N LYS A 589 -8.29 -6.04 -19.63
CA LYS A 589 -8.27 -4.59 -19.83
C LYS A 589 -7.39 -3.89 -18.80
N SER A 590 -7.39 -4.36 -17.56
CA SER A 590 -6.58 -3.81 -16.48
C SER A 590 -5.08 -4.03 -16.69
N VAL A 591 -4.66 -5.23 -17.07
CA VAL A 591 -3.24 -5.50 -17.35
C VAL A 591 -2.78 -4.78 -18.62
N LYS A 592 -3.66 -4.65 -19.65
CA LYS A 592 -3.36 -3.83 -20.83
C LYS A 592 -3.09 -2.38 -20.43
N LEU A 593 -3.91 -1.80 -19.56
CA LEU A 593 -3.79 -0.42 -19.09
C LEU A 593 -2.45 -0.19 -18.38
N ILE A 594 -2.15 -0.98 -17.35
CA ILE A 594 -0.91 -0.84 -16.59
C ILE A 594 0.33 -1.08 -17.46
N MET A 595 0.30 -2.08 -18.36
CA MET A 595 1.44 -2.39 -19.21
C MET A 595 1.71 -1.32 -20.28
N THR A 596 0.66 -0.65 -20.77
CA THR A 596 0.81 0.50 -21.67
C THR A 596 1.53 1.65 -20.99
N GLU A 597 1.15 1.96 -19.76
CA GLU A 597 1.78 3.03 -18.96
C GLU A 597 3.19 2.65 -18.51
N TRP A 598 3.38 1.44 -18.01
CA TRP A 598 4.69 0.95 -17.59
C TRP A 598 5.74 1.00 -18.72
N LYS A 599 5.40 0.49 -19.89
CA LYS A 599 6.31 0.52 -21.05
C LYS A 599 6.66 1.94 -21.49
N ARG A 600 5.71 2.85 -21.38
CA ARG A 600 5.91 4.24 -21.78
C ARG A 600 6.69 5.05 -20.75
N LYS A 601 6.41 4.84 -19.46
CA LYS A 601 6.88 5.73 -18.37
C LYS A 601 7.81 5.05 -17.37
N GLY A 602 7.78 3.72 -17.23
CA GLY A 602 8.51 2.98 -16.21
C GLY A 602 7.89 3.07 -14.81
N TYR A 603 6.64 3.55 -14.70
CA TYR A 603 5.91 3.62 -13.42
C TYR A 603 4.41 3.37 -13.58
N VAL A 604 3.74 3.18 -12.46
CA VAL A 604 2.28 3.07 -12.36
C VAL A 604 1.72 4.36 -11.74
N SER A 605 0.53 4.77 -12.16
CA SER A 605 -0.15 5.97 -11.66
C SER A 605 -1.21 5.61 -10.62
N GLU A 606 -1.58 6.57 -9.78
CA GLU A 606 -2.62 6.43 -8.78
C GLU A 606 -3.99 6.13 -9.41
N ASN A 607 -4.32 6.83 -10.49
CA ASN A 607 -5.53 6.67 -11.28
C ASN A 607 -5.27 7.00 -12.76
N TYR A 608 -6.22 6.68 -13.63
CA TYR A 608 -6.08 6.77 -15.09
C TYR A 608 -7.33 7.39 -15.72
N SER A 609 -7.17 8.06 -16.85
CA SER A 609 -8.29 8.57 -17.63
C SER A 609 -9.09 7.43 -18.28
N ALA A 610 -10.40 7.41 -18.09
CA ALA A 610 -11.30 6.48 -18.77
C ALA A 610 -11.52 6.83 -20.25
N ILE A 611 -10.99 7.96 -20.70
CA ILE A 611 -11.07 8.42 -22.09
C ILE A 611 -9.78 8.08 -22.85
N THR A 612 -8.62 8.40 -22.26
CA THR A 612 -7.31 8.22 -22.93
C THR A 612 -6.55 6.97 -22.49
N GLY A 613 -6.90 6.37 -21.36
CA GLY A 613 -6.18 5.24 -20.79
C GLY A 613 -4.80 5.60 -20.23
N THR A 614 -4.54 6.87 -19.90
CA THR A 614 -3.25 7.33 -19.38
C THR A 614 -3.38 7.95 -18.00
N GLY A 615 -2.32 7.88 -17.20
CA GLY A 615 -2.24 8.51 -15.88
C GLY A 615 -1.72 9.94 -15.90
N ASP A 616 -1.38 10.52 -17.07
CA ASP A 616 -0.89 11.89 -17.27
C ASP A 616 -1.81 12.75 -18.15
N ASP A 617 -3.06 12.34 -18.30
CA ASP A 617 -4.09 13.19 -18.90
C ASP A 617 -4.24 14.47 -18.05
N GLU A 618 -4.15 15.64 -18.67
CA GLU A 618 -4.16 16.94 -17.99
C GLU A 618 -5.40 17.22 -17.14
N ARG A 619 -6.48 16.48 -17.37
CA ARG A 619 -7.72 16.57 -16.58
C ARG A 619 -7.63 15.84 -15.25
N LEU A 620 -6.73 14.87 -15.12
CA LEU A 620 -6.59 14.06 -13.92
C LEU A 620 -5.99 14.86 -12.74
N SER A 621 -6.32 14.41 -11.54
CA SER A 621 -5.52 14.60 -10.35
C SER A 621 -5.03 13.20 -9.96
N SER A 622 -3.79 12.87 -10.29
CA SER A 622 -3.22 11.54 -10.15
C SER A 622 -1.77 11.66 -9.73
N ASP A 623 -1.39 10.98 -8.68
CA ASP A 623 0.00 10.85 -8.30
C ASP A 623 0.71 9.88 -9.26
N ARG A 624 1.90 10.29 -9.71
CA ARG A 624 2.73 9.51 -10.64
C ARG A 624 3.32 8.40 -9.89
N PHE A 625 3.23 7.53 -9.38
CA PHE A 625 3.92 6.48 -8.64
C PHE A 625 3.28 6.18 -7.27
N HIS A 626 1.98 5.94 -7.32
CA HIS A 626 1.27 5.46 -6.14
C HIS A 626 1.27 3.92 -6.12
N SER A 627 1.63 3.32 -5.00
CA SER A 627 1.84 1.86 -4.88
C SER A 627 0.64 1.02 -5.33
N TRP A 628 -0.59 1.42 -5.05
CA TRP A 628 -1.78 0.66 -5.44
C TRP A 628 -2.06 0.64 -6.95
N GLY A 629 -1.39 1.51 -7.73
CA GLY A 629 -1.45 1.44 -9.20
C GLY A 629 -1.09 0.06 -9.74
N ALA A 630 -0.26 -0.68 -9.01
CA ALA A 630 0.13 -2.06 -9.33
C ALA A 630 -1.02 -3.07 -9.21
N LEU A 631 -2.12 -2.73 -8.54
CA LEU A 631 -3.27 -3.62 -8.30
C LEU A 631 -3.95 -4.08 -9.61
N PHE A 632 -3.88 -3.28 -10.67
CA PHE A 632 -4.37 -3.69 -11.99
C PHE A 632 -3.65 -4.91 -12.55
N GLY A 633 -2.37 -5.10 -12.23
CA GLY A 633 -1.60 -6.27 -12.64
C GLY A 633 -2.00 -7.54 -11.88
N ILE A 634 -2.38 -7.41 -10.62
CA ILE A 634 -2.67 -8.55 -9.72
C ILE A 634 -3.80 -9.44 -10.24
N MET A 635 -4.82 -8.86 -10.85
CA MET A 635 -5.94 -9.62 -11.43
C MET A 635 -5.47 -10.66 -12.46
N ALA A 636 -4.47 -10.33 -13.27
CA ALA A 636 -3.91 -11.26 -14.26
C ALA A 636 -3.15 -12.43 -13.59
N PHE A 637 -2.49 -12.20 -12.47
CA PHE A 637 -1.82 -13.28 -11.72
C PHE A 637 -2.82 -14.23 -11.07
N ILE A 638 -3.97 -13.71 -10.60
CA ILE A 638 -5.07 -14.55 -10.11
C ILE A 638 -5.66 -15.39 -11.26
N GLU A 639 -5.93 -14.76 -12.43
CA GLU A 639 -6.49 -15.45 -13.59
C GLU A 639 -5.62 -16.62 -14.06
N ASN A 640 -4.31 -16.42 -14.06
CA ASN A 640 -3.33 -17.41 -14.50
C ASN A 640 -2.89 -18.39 -13.39
N GLY A 641 -3.51 -18.33 -12.20
CA GLY A 641 -3.30 -19.30 -11.12
C GLY A 641 -1.99 -19.11 -10.33
N TYR A 642 -1.33 -17.96 -10.44
CA TYR A 642 -0.16 -17.61 -9.61
C TYR A 642 -0.54 -17.12 -8.21
N LEU A 643 -1.77 -16.67 -8.05
CA LEU A 643 -2.40 -16.40 -6.78
C LEU A 643 -3.71 -17.19 -6.66
N PRO A 644 -4.15 -17.57 -5.44
CA PRO A 644 -5.39 -18.29 -5.25
C PRO A 644 -6.58 -17.53 -5.82
N LYS A 645 -7.46 -18.22 -6.55
CA LYS A 645 -8.71 -17.64 -7.03
C LYS A 645 -9.68 -17.39 -5.86
N PRO A 646 -10.47 -16.32 -5.90
CA PRO A 646 -11.56 -16.12 -4.97
C PRO A 646 -12.54 -17.32 -5.01
N GLU A 647 -13.01 -17.74 -3.83
CA GLU A 647 -13.98 -18.83 -3.74
C GLU A 647 -15.30 -18.39 -4.38
N SER A 648 -15.82 -19.17 -5.33
CA SER A 648 -17.16 -18.96 -5.89
C SER A 648 -18.22 -19.32 -4.83
N SER A 649 -19.29 -18.53 -4.77
CA SER A 649 -20.48 -18.88 -3.98
C SER A 649 -21.35 -19.93 -4.66
N ILE A 650 -21.06 -20.28 -5.91
CA ILE A 650 -21.73 -21.34 -6.65
C ILE A 650 -20.99 -22.65 -6.35
N VAL A 651 -21.65 -23.55 -5.64
CA VAL A 651 -21.21 -24.95 -5.54
C VAL A 651 -21.47 -25.54 -6.93
N GLU A 652 -20.41 -25.93 -7.65
CA GLU A 652 -20.54 -26.68 -8.91
C GLU A 652 -21.20 -28.02 -8.69
#